data_4113098ac800bb7b11031802da5b51b6
#
_entry.id   4113098ac800bb7b11031802da5b51b6
#
_cell.length_a   1.000
_cell.length_b   1.000
_cell.length_c   1.000
_cell.angle_alpha   90.00
_cell.angle_beta   90.00
_cell.angle_gamma   90.00
#
_symmetry.space_group_name_H-M   'P 1'
#
loop_
_entity.id
_entity.type
_entity.pdbx_description
1 polymer ?
#
loop_
_entity_poly.entity_id
_entity_poly.type
_entity_poly.pdbx_seq_one_letter_code
_entity_poly.pdbx_strand_id
1 'polypeptide(L)'
;MFFNAIIFILFIIFLLYLPTKLIFIALNTEKSEDLLIDFGLYSSLGIVIVTVMSFILGFLGISYFVSFICLLVLILYFIINKKLNLSKIRYGFSCLSSKHAIVLIIILIGVMTQNIVLFRGGWKVQSGYVFPSMHDTMWNISLSSELFHHFPPQHPGVSGIPLKNNHYFYPLFLAIVRSVSYIDNLDLYFRLGPILVSLLFGLSLYSVSTLFTKNYFFRSLCVFLGYFSGSFAYLRPFFMGSKFEWRDNTFFSDQPFDQLINPYSVLGFTFILFSIFVFSKIFKEKNPNNFNWMLMTALFIGSLYGFKSFGGIIVLLALFMSVLFHIIIYKNLKVLKVLFFTLVVFIPIFVLTTDIGKTHLYWAPGWLLSQLVSSQDKLYLPNLVNIEAHYLAIGNTLGILKIKTIEFLIYSLGNSGIRIFGLLYLIIYITKKQMNSLHLTAKLFLFFCFLIAFMIPLLFNLGSNAYNIVQFTPYSLVILAIFTALLSERVYYHALAKNKSYLGVVFIFFIILLSIPVNVKNIIGKIALPKEIVSFEEMTALSNLKEKSDKDDIILINPQEYDIDPMYISALSERRIFLASPGYARQTLVEVGSRSESILHFFNTVESSDFLNKNKITRIYLLKKNNFDSLKKKFEEINTNIIFENDKVGIFKNNNI
;
A
#
# COMPACT_ATOMS: atom_id res chain seq x y z
N MET A 1 -2.77 1.70 25.06
CA MET A 1 -3.41 2.16 23.82
C MET A 1 -3.77 3.63 23.81
N PHE A 2 -4.58 4.17 24.74
CA PHE A 2 -4.94 5.61 24.76
C PHE A 2 -3.73 6.55 24.82
N PHE A 3 -2.79 6.30 25.71
CA PHE A 3 -1.55 7.07 25.81
C PHE A 3 -0.71 7.00 24.53
N ASN A 4 -0.57 5.82 23.92
CA ASN A 4 0.11 5.64 22.64
C ASN A 4 -0.55 6.44 21.52
N ALA A 5 -1.89 6.52 21.50
CA ALA A 5 -2.60 7.32 20.51
C ALA A 5 -2.30 8.82 20.67
N ILE A 6 -2.23 9.35 21.91
CA ILE A 6 -1.86 10.75 22.16
C ILE A 6 -0.43 11.02 21.67
N ILE A 7 0.54 10.17 22.04
CA ILE A 7 1.94 10.32 21.58
C ILE A 7 2.01 10.30 20.05
N PHE A 8 1.27 9.39 19.41
CA PHE A 8 1.24 9.30 17.96
C PHE A 8 0.63 10.55 17.31
N ILE A 9 -0.46 11.09 17.86
CA ILE A 9 -1.06 12.35 17.36
C ILE A 9 -0.07 13.51 17.53
N LEU A 10 0.61 13.60 18.65
CA LEU A 10 1.65 14.62 18.89
C LEU A 10 2.79 14.45 17.88
N PHE A 11 3.23 13.22 17.61
CA PHE A 11 4.21 12.93 16.58
C PHE A 11 3.76 13.45 15.19
N ILE A 12 2.54 13.16 14.79
CA ILE A 12 2.00 13.62 13.49
C ILE A 12 2.00 15.15 13.44
N ILE A 13 1.50 15.82 14.47
CA ILE A 13 1.36 17.27 14.48
C ILE A 13 2.73 17.95 14.51
N PHE A 14 3.60 17.56 15.43
CA PHE A 14 4.83 18.30 15.73
C PHE A 14 6.02 17.85 14.88
N LEU A 15 6.04 16.61 14.40
CA LEU A 15 7.19 16.08 13.64
C LEU A 15 6.90 15.84 12.15
N LEU A 16 5.63 15.78 11.73
CA LEU A 16 5.28 15.66 10.32
C LEU A 16 4.62 16.93 9.79
N TYR A 17 3.45 17.29 10.33
CA TYR A 17 2.62 18.36 9.77
C TYR A 17 3.25 19.75 9.91
N LEU A 18 3.55 20.20 11.14
CA LEU A 18 4.04 21.54 11.40
C LEU A 18 5.40 21.81 10.74
N PRO A 19 6.43 20.96 10.86
CA PRO A 19 7.71 21.19 10.21
C PRO A 19 7.58 21.31 8.70
N THR A 20 6.86 20.40 8.08
CA THR A 20 6.67 20.40 6.63
C THR A 20 5.92 21.65 6.17
N LYS A 21 4.84 22.02 6.86
CA LYS A 21 4.09 23.25 6.57
C LYS A 21 4.97 24.49 6.68
N LEU A 22 5.78 24.61 7.74
CA LEU A 22 6.68 25.73 7.96
C LEU A 22 7.73 25.87 6.86
N ILE A 23 8.34 24.77 6.45
CA ILE A 23 9.32 24.75 5.33
C ILE A 23 8.68 25.31 4.06
N PHE A 24 7.50 24.84 3.70
CA PHE A 24 6.86 25.28 2.45
C PHE A 24 6.26 26.69 2.54
N ILE A 25 5.83 27.16 3.73
CA ILE A 25 5.49 28.58 3.93
C ILE A 25 6.72 29.47 3.75
N ALA A 26 7.89 29.06 4.28
CA ALA A 26 9.14 29.79 4.12
C ALA A 26 9.59 29.86 2.68
N LEU A 27 9.26 28.85 1.86
CA LEU A 27 9.49 28.81 0.43
C LEU A 27 8.42 29.61 -0.36
N ASN A 28 7.52 30.37 0.29
CA ASN A 28 6.45 31.17 -0.32
C ASN A 28 5.41 30.37 -1.10
N THR A 29 5.01 29.18 -0.62
CA THR A 29 3.82 28.50 -1.15
C THR A 29 2.56 29.30 -0.81
N GLU A 30 1.62 29.36 -1.74
CA GLU A 30 0.30 29.90 -1.48
C GLU A 30 -0.39 29.11 -0.35
N LYS A 31 -1.06 29.84 0.53
CA LYS A 31 -1.84 29.22 1.60
C LYS A 31 -3.04 28.53 1.02
N SER A 32 -3.29 27.30 1.44
CA SER A 32 -4.63 26.74 1.35
C SER A 32 -5.49 27.38 2.47
N GLU A 33 -6.68 27.85 2.10
CA GLU A 33 -7.67 28.32 3.09
C GLU A 33 -8.44 27.14 3.73
N ASP A 34 -8.23 25.93 3.24
CA ASP A 34 -8.93 24.70 3.66
C ASP A 34 -8.01 23.85 4.54
N LEU A 35 -8.36 23.76 5.83
CA LEU A 35 -7.61 23.01 6.84
C LEU A 35 -7.47 21.51 6.49
N LEU A 36 -8.49 20.91 5.88
CA LEU A 36 -8.49 19.49 5.53
C LEU A 36 -7.44 19.20 4.45
N ILE A 37 -7.36 20.09 3.45
CA ILE A 37 -6.33 20.01 2.39
C ILE A 37 -4.95 20.21 3.01
N ASP A 38 -4.77 21.24 3.83
CA ASP A 38 -3.52 21.55 4.47
C ASP A 38 -3.00 20.38 5.31
N PHE A 39 -3.85 19.87 6.21
CA PHE A 39 -3.45 18.77 7.09
C PHE A 39 -3.12 17.51 6.28
N GLY A 40 -3.96 17.13 5.31
CA GLY A 40 -3.71 15.96 4.46
C GLY A 40 -2.42 16.08 3.67
N LEU A 41 -2.22 17.20 2.98
CA LEU A 41 -1.06 17.44 2.12
C LEU A 41 0.25 17.46 2.91
N TYR A 42 0.35 18.32 3.95
CA TYR A 42 1.60 18.49 4.67
C TYR A 42 1.94 17.30 5.58
N SER A 43 0.94 16.60 6.14
CA SER A 43 1.21 15.35 6.87
C SER A 43 1.73 14.25 5.94
N SER A 44 1.11 14.09 4.76
CA SER A 44 1.57 13.13 3.75
C SER A 44 2.97 13.46 3.24
N LEU A 45 3.23 14.73 2.98
CA LEU A 45 4.55 15.19 2.55
C LEU A 45 5.60 15.04 3.66
N GLY A 46 5.20 15.23 4.94
CA GLY A 46 6.04 14.96 6.11
C GLY A 46 6.46 13.50 6.20
N ILE A 47 5.54 12.56 5.96
CA ILE A 47 5.86 11.13 5.88
C ILE A 47 6.92 10.90 4.79
N VAL A 48 6.73 11.47 3.60
CA VAL A 48 7.67 11.35 2.49
C VAL A 48 9.04 11.90 2.87
N ILE A 49 9.12 13.14 3.36
CA ILE A 49 10.38 13.81 3.68
C ILE A 49 11.16 13.03 4.73
N VAL A 50 10.51 12.71 5.87
CA VAL A 50 11.17 11.99 6.97
C VAL A 50 11.65 10.62 6.51
N THR A 51 10.85 9.89 5.73
CA THR A 51 11.23 8.55 5.26
C THR A 51 12.38 8.60 4.25
N VAL A 52 12.33 9.51 3.28
CA VAL A 52 13.41 9.66 2.27
C VAL A 52 14.70 10.14 2.92
N MET A 53 14.63 11.12 3.84
CA MET A 53 15.81 11.57 4.58
C MET A 53 16.42 10.43 5.40
N SER A 54 15.60 9.70 6.17
CA SER A 54 16.08 8.59 6.97
C SER A 54 16.64 7.44 6.11
N PHE A 55 16.08 7.20 4.94
CA PHE A 55 16.61 6.24 3.97
C PHE A 55 18.01 6.63 3.52
N ILE A 56 18.21 7.87 3.11
CA ILE A 56 19.50 8.35 2.63
C ILE A 56 20.54 8.37 3.78
N LEU A 57 20.15 8.93 4.94
CA LEU A 57 21.02 9.02 6.12
C LEU A 57 21.38 7.64 6.68
N GLY A 58 20.43 6.69 6.62
CA GLY A 58 20.67 5.31 7.04
C GLY A 58 21.77 4.62 6.22
N PHE A 59 21.83 4.83 4.90
CA PHE A 59 22.95 4.35 4.07
C PHE A 59 24.30 4.99 4.40
N LEU A 60 24.28 6.17 5.02
CA LEU A 60 25.47 6.84 5.56
C LEU A 60 25.82 6.40 6.99
N GLY A 61 25.10 5.42 7.55
CA GLY A 61 25.28 4.92 8.92
C GLY A 61 24.78 5.88 10.01
N ILE A 62 23.91 6.84 9.65
CA ILE A 62 23.39 7.86 10.57
C ILE A 62 22.04 7.42 11.11
N SER A 63 21.79 7.53 12.43
CA SER A 63 20.55 7.13 13.05
C SER A 63 19.34 7.95 12.58
N TYR A 64 18.16 7.38 12.63
CA TYR A 64 16.88 8.02 12.23
C TYR A 64 16.59 9.31 13.00
N PHE A 65 17.03 9.41 14.24
CA PHE A 65 16.84 10.59 15.07
C PHE A 65 17.45 11.86 14.45
N VAL A 66 18.55 11.71 13.70
CA VAL A 66 19.19 12.84 13.02
C VAL A 66 18.30 13.44 11.93
N SER A 67 17.39 12.69 11.33
CA SER A 67 16.42 13.23 10.37
C SER A 67 15.54 14.31 10.99
N PHE A 68 15.13 14.13 12.26
CA PHE A 68 14.35 15.13 12.99
C PHE A 68 15.20 16.32 13.40
N ILE A 69 16.44 16.10 13.81
CA ILE A 69 17.39 17.18 14.12
C ILE A 69 17.61 18.05 12.88
N CYS A 70 17.81 17.45 11.70
CA CYS A 70 17.95 18.17 10.44
C CYS A 70 16.71 19.00 10.13
N LEU A 71 15.51 18.46 10.32
CA LEU A 71 14.25 19.22 10.15
C LEU A 71 14.17 20.39 11.13
N LEU A 72 14.48 20.18 12.39
CA LEU A 72 14.51 21.24 13.41
C LEU A 72 15.50 22.35 13.06
N VAL A 73 16.70 21.97 12.63
CA VAL A 73 17.75 22.93 12.19
C VAL A 73 17.26 23.77 11.01
N LEU A 74 16.64 23.14 10.02
CA LEU A 74 16.04 23.86 8.87
C LEU A 74 14.96 24.85 9.33
N ILE A 75 14.09 24.46 10.25
CA ILE A 75 13.05 25.33 10.80
C ILE A 75 13.67 26.52 11.54
N LEU A 76 14.63 26.26 12.44
CA LEU A 76 15.34 27.30 13.18
C LEU A 76 16.07 28.25 12.25
N TYR A 77 16.75 27.74 11.22
CA TYR A 77 17.38 28.56 10.19
C TYR A 77 16.39 29.53 9.51
N PHE A 78 15.21 29.04 9.12
CA PHE A 78 14.20 29.90 8.49
C PHE A 78 13.56 30.91 9.46
N ILE A 79 13.40 30.54 10.75
CA ILE A 79 12.90 31.44 11.79
C ILE A 79 13.90 32.59 12.03
N ILE A 80 15.19 32.24 12.23
CA ILE A 80 16.24 33.23 12.50
C ILE A 80 16.39 34.21 11.33
N ASN A 81 16.30 33.72 10.09
CA ASN A 81 16.40 34.58 8.91
C ASN A 81 15.10 35.38 8.64
N LYS A 82 14.17 35.44 9.60
CA LYS A 82 12.89 36.20 9.50
C LYS A 82 12.04 35.90 8.27
N LYS A 83 12.30 34.80 7.58
CA LYS A 83 11.50 34.38 6.41
C LYS A 83 10.17 33.74 6.81
N LEU A 84 10.01 33.37 8.09
CA LEU A 84 8.79 32.85 8.68
C LEU A 84 8.01 33.93 9.41
N ASN A 85 6.86 34.30 8.89
CA ASN A 85 5.91 35.13 9.61
C ASN A 85 4.92 34.22 10.34
N LEU A 86 5.10 34.05 11.66
CA LEU A 86 4.29 33.17 12.50
C LEU A 86 2.81 33.57 12.56
N SER A 87 2.47 34.86 12.32
CA SER A 87 1.07 35.27 12.18
C SER A 87 0.36 34.55 11.02
N LYS A 88 1.12 34.12 10.02
CA LYS A 88 0.60 33.33 8.88
C LYS A 88 0.14 31.91 9.29
N ILE A 89 0.57 31.36 10.43
CA ILE A 89 0.18 30.03 10.91
C ILE A 89 -1.19 30.08 11.60
N ARG A 90 -1.50 31.21 12.26
CA ARG A 90 -2.69 31.37 13.10
C ARG A 90 -4.02 31.29 12.34
N TYR A 91 -4.03 31.59 11.05
CA TYR A 91 -5.24 31.62 10.22
C TYR A 91 -5.75 30.23 9.79
N GLY A 92 -4.96 29.14 9.90
CA GLY A 92 -5.35 27.81 9.43
C GLY A 92 -6.37 27.09 10.34
N PHE A 93 -6.46 27.44 11.61
CA PHE A 93 -7.35 26.74 12.56
C PHE A 93 -8.79 27.30 12.63
N SER A 94 -9.07 28.42 12.01
CA SER A 94 -10.37 29.10 12.16
C SER A 94 -11.47 28.67 11.20
N CYS A 95 -11.24 27.70 10.31
CA CYS A 95 -12.12 27.44 9.17
C CYS A 95 -12.73 26.04 9.06
N LEU A 96 -12.94 25.31 10.17
CA LEU A 96 -13.85 24.14 10.17
C LEU A 96 -15.29 24.68 10.16
N SER A 97 -15.85 24.84 8.97
CA SER A 97 -17.22 25.22 8.74
C SER A 97 -18.14 24.00 8.80
N SER A 98 -19.40 24.19 9.16
CA SER A 98 -20.45 23.16 9.08
C SER A 98 -20.52 22.45 7.72
N LYS A 99 -20.02 23.10 6.67
CA LYS A 99 -19.94 22.54 5.29
C LYS A 99 -19.00 21.33 5.19
N HIS A 100 -18.01 21.21 6.08
CA HIS A 100 -17.08 20.06 6.12
C HIS A 100 -17.62 18.86 6.91
N ALA A 101 -18.72 19.02 7.66
CA ALA A 101 -19.21 17.98 8.54
C ALA A 101 -19.54 16.66 7.81
N ILE A 102 -20.18 16.74 6.65
CA ILE A 102 -20.54 15.56 5.85
C ILE A 102 -19.29 14.83 5.37
N VAL A 103 -18.29 15.55 4.86
CA VAL A 103 -17.02 14.97 4.42
C VAL A 103 -16.32 14.28 5.58
N LEU A 104 -16.24 14.93 6.74
CA LEU A 104 -15.60 14.38 7.94
C LEU A 104 -16.30 13.12 8.46
N ILE A 105 -17.63 13.09 8.45
CA ILE A 105 -18.43 11.91 8.81
C ILE A 105 -18.12 10.76 7.85
N ILE A 106 -18.08 11.01 6.54
CA ILE A 106 -17.77 9.97 5.55
C ILE A 106 -16.33 9.45 5.74
N ILE A 107 -15.37 10.35 5.96
CA ILE A 107 -13.98 9.96 6.25
C ILE A 107 -13.92 9.10 7.51
N LEU A 108 -14.60 9.53 8.59
CA LEU A 108 -14.62 8.78 9.85
C LEU A 108 -15.21 7.36 9.65
N ILE A 109 -16.35 7.25 8.96
CA ILE A 109 -16.95 5.94 8.65
C ILE A 109 -15.98 5.11 7.79
N GLY A 110 -15.34 5.73 6.79
CA GLY A 110 -14.33 5.06 5.94
C GLY A 110 -13.16 4.54 6.77
N VAL A 111 -12.60 5.36 7.66
CA VAL A 111 -11.52 4.97 8.58
C VAL A 111 -11.96 3.82 9.48
N MET A 112 -13.13 3.92 10.11
CA MET A 112 -13.63 2.87 11.01
C MET A 112 -13.84 1.54 10.27
N THR A 113 -14.52 1.57 9.12
CA THR A 113 -14.87 0.36 8.38
C THR A 113 -13.67 -0.34 7.76
N GLN A 114 -12.71 0.42 7.20
CA GLN A 114 -11.48 -0.16 6.67
C GLN A 114 -10.62 -0.81 7.76
N ASN A 115 -10.59 -0.24 8.97
CA ASN A 115 -9.72 -0.71 10.06
C ASN A 115 -10.29 -1.89 10.87
N ILE A 116 -11.55 -2.32 10.66
CA ILE A 116 -12.19 -3.37 11.45
C ILE A 116 -11.33 -4.64 11.58
N VAL A 117 -10.65 -5.05 10.52
CA VAL A 117 -9.83 -6.27 10.51
C VAL A 117 -8.50 -6.05 11.21
N LEU A 118 -7.74 -5.06 10.76
CA LEU A 118 -6.38 -4.82 11.28
C LEU A 118 -6.39 -4.46 12.76
N PHE A 119 -7.35 -3.66 13.19
CA PHE A 119 -7.43 -3.18 14.58
C PHE A 119 -7.46 -4.32 15.62
N ARG A 120 -7.89 -5.51 15.22
CA ARG A 120 -7.94 -6.71 16.07
C ARG A 120 -6.62 -7.47 16.15
N GLY A 121 -5.64 -7.13 15.36
CA GLY A 121 -4.35 -7.81 15.38
C GLY A 121 -3.71 -7.77 16.77
N GLY A 122 -3.34 -8.94 17.29
CA GLY A 122 -2.82 -9.12 18.62
C GLY A 122 -3.88 -9.10 19.74
N TRP A 123 -5.17 -9.23 19.41
CA TRP A 123 -6.20 -9.38 20.45
C TRP A 123 -6.17 -10.80 21.06
N LYS A 124 -6.30 -10.83 22.39
CA LYS A 124 -6.38 -12.05 23.15
C LYS A 124 -7.77 -12.69 23.00
N VAL A 125 -7.77 -14.00 22.68
CA VAL A 125 -8.95 -14.86 22.62
C VAL A 125 -8.72 -16.09 23.50
N GLN A 126 -9.71 -16.99 23.61
CA GLN A 126 -9.60 -18.16 24.49
C GLN A 126 -8.39 -19.07 24.17
N SER A 127 -8.01 -19.20 22.90
CA SER A 127 -6.95 -20.11 22.42
C SER A 127 -5.60 -19.43 22.15
N GLY A 128 -5.48 -18.12 22.34
CA GLY A 128 -4.25 -17.37 22.03
C GLY A 128 -4.47 -15.94 21.59
N TYR A 129 -3.70 -15.50 20.63
CA TYR A 129 -3.79 -14.16 20.03
C TYR A 129 -4.11 -14.26 18.54
N VAL A 130 -5.12 -13.50 18.09
CA VAL A 130 -5.53 -13.48 16.68
C VAL A 130 -4.70 -12.49 15.89
N PHE A 131 -4.36 -12.88 14.65
CA PHE A 131 -3.67 -11.99 13.71
C PHE A 131 -4.31 -12.09 12.33
N PRO A 132 -4.80 -10.98 11.77
CA PRO A 132 -5.43 -11.00 10.45
C PRO A 132 -4.36 -11.08 9.35
N SER A 133 -4.59 -11.96 8.35
CA SER A 133 -3.71 -12.09 7.16
C SER A 133 -2.24 -12.25 7.53
N MET A 134 -1.93 -13.27 8.34
CA MET A 134 -0.60 -13.46 8.94
C MET A 134 0.52 -13.44 7.91
N HIS A 135 0.29 -13.97 6.70
CA HIS A 135 1.27 -13.92 5.63
C HIS A 135 1.79 -12.49 5.41
N ASP A 136 0.92 -11.55 4.99
CA ASP A 136 1.34 -10.18 4.65
C ASP A 136 1.64 -9.31 5.88
N THR A 137 0.85 -9.43 6.95
CA THR A 137 1.01 -8.56 8.12
C THR A 137 2.29 -8.89 8.88
N MET A 138 2.60 -10.18 9.08
CA MET A 138 3.81 -10.61 9.77
C MET A 138 5.08 -10.28 8.98
N TRP A 139 5.02 -10.37 7.65
CA TRP A 139 6.11 -9.89 6.80
C TRP A 139 6.44 -8.43 7.07
N ASN A 140 5.44 -7.55 7.05
CA ASN A 140 5.66 -6.11 7.24
C ASN A 140 6.09 -5.75 8.66
N ILE A 141 5.60 -6.47 9.68
CA ILE A 141 6.00 -6.30 11.08
C ILE A 141 7.46 -6.73 11.26
N SER A 142 7.85 -7.89 10.71
CA SER A 142 9.23 -8.37 10.71
C SER A 142 10.17 -7.37 10.05
N LEU A 143 9.74 -6.82 8.92
CA LEU A 143 10.52 -5.85 8.17
C LEU A 143 10.64 -4.51 8.90
N SER A 144 9.59 -4.07 9.58
CA SER A 144 9.65 -2.88 10.46
C SER A 144 10.59 -3.10 11.64
N SER A 145 10.61 -4.30 12.22
CA SER A 145 11.55 -4.67 13.30
C SER A 145 12.98 -4.76 12.80
N GLU A 146 13.21 -5.36 11.63
CA GLU A 146 14.53 -5.40 11.00
C GLU A 146 15.07 -3.98 10.77
N LEU A 147 14.25 -3.10 10.17
CA LEU A 147 14.61 -1.71 9.92
C LEU A 147 14.80 -0.88 11.20
N PHE A 148 14.13 -1.24 12.29
CA PHE A 148 14.35 -0.59 13.59
C PHE A 148 15.72 -0.93 14.18
N HIS A 149 16.20 -2.16 14.00
CA HIS A 149 17.47 -2.63 14.56
C HIS A 149 18.66 -2.42 13.62
N HIS A 150 18.44 -2.56 12.31
CA HIS A 150 19.49 -2.61 11.30
C HIS A 150 19.14 -1.81 10.04
N PHE A 151 20.13 -1.08 9.53
CA PHE A 151 20.03 -0.42 8.24
C PHE A 151 21.38 -0.48 7.51
N PRO A 152 21.50 -0.83 6.23
CA PRO A 152 20.41 -1.30 5.34
C PRO A 152 19.83 -2.65 5.78
N PRO A 153 18.54 -2.93 5.46
CA PRO A 153 17.89 -4.12 5.95
C PRO A 153 18.36 -5.39 5.25
N GLN A 154 18.40 -6.48 6.00
CA GLN A 154 18.46 -7.83 5.46
C GLN A 154 17.03 -8.40 5.30
N HIS A 155 16.94 -9.50 4.58
CA HIS A 155 15.68 -10.23 4.47
C HIS A 155 15.34 -10.90 5.82
N PRO A 156 14.28 -10.47 6.54
CA PRO A 156 14.06 -10.93 7.91
C PRO A 156 13.76 -12.42 8.03
N GLY A 157 13.22 -13.03 6.98
CA GLY A 157 12.95 -14.46 6.90
C GLY A 157 14.01 -15.28 6.15
N VAL A 158 15.14 -14.67 5.71
CA VAL A 158 16.28 -15.36 5.09
C VAL A 158 17.55 -14.62 5.50
N SER A 159 18.07 -14.93 6.68
CA SER A 159 19.21 -14.23 7.26
C SER A 159 20.46 -14.19 6.35
N GLY A 160 21.25 -13.13 6.47
CA GLY A 160 22.51 -12.96 5.72
C GLY A 160 22.31 -12.48 4.27
N ILE A 161 21.09 -12.26 3.80
CA ILE A 161 20.81 -11.79 2.44
C ILE A 161 20.28 -10.36 2.50
N PRO A 162 20.91 -9.39 1.78
CA PRO A 162 20.39 -8.03 1.67
C PRO A 162 18.98 -8.01 1.06
N LEU A 163 18.10 -7.20 1.62
CA LEU A 163 16.74 -7.05 1.08
C LEU A 163 16.76 -6.21 -0.20
N LYS A 164 16.37 -6.80 -1.31
CA LYS A 164 16.18 -6.17 -2.62
C LYS A 164 14.80 -6.52 -3.18
N ASN A 165 14.40 -5.83 -4.24
CA ASN A 165 13.13 -6.05 -4.94
C ASN A 165 11.90 -5.94 -4.03
N ASN A 166 11.97 -5.07 -3.02
CA ASN A 166 10.89 -4.82 -2.07
C ASN A 166 10.71 -3.33 -1.82
N HIS A 167 9.45 -2.93 -1.66
CA HIS A 167 9.08 -1.56 -1.28
C HIS A 167 8.88 -1.50 0.24
N TYR A 168 9.86 -0.98 0.97
CA TYR A 168 9.86 -1.01 2.43
C TYR A 168 9.77 0.37 3.12
N PHE A 169 9.36 1.41 2.40
CA PHE A 169 9.28 2.75 2.99
C PHE A 169 8.18 2.90 4.04
N TYR A 170 7.06 2.14 3.94
CA TYR A 170 6.07 2.14 5.00
C TYR A 170 6.58 1.43 6.28
N PRO A 171 7.14 0.21 6.23
CA PRO A 171 7.85 -0.36 7.38
C PRO A 171 8.96 0.52 7.93
N LEU A 172 9.73 1.21 7.08
CA LEU A 172 10.75 2.17 7.50
C LEU A 172 10.13 3.35 8.27
N PHE A 173 9.03 3.90 7.76
CA PHE A 173 8.29 4.95 8.47
C PHE A 173 7.83 4.48 9.86
N LEU A 174 7.31 3.27 9.99
CA LEU A 174 6.93 2.72 11.30
C LEU A 174 8.14 2.54 12.23
N ALA A 175 9.27 2.07 11.70
CA ALA A 175 10.53 1.97 12.47
C ALA A 175 11.01 3.34 12.97
N ILE A 176 10.91 4.38 12.14
CA ILE A 176 11.22 5.76 12.52
C ILE A 176 10.28 6.26 13.62
N VAL A 177 8.96 6.06 13.47
CA VAL A 177 7.98 6.42 14.50
C VAL A 177 8.32 5.73 15.82
N ARG A 178 8.59 4.42 15.77
CA ARG A 178 8.97 3.63 16.93
C ARG A 178 10.22 4.17 17.63
N SER A 179 11.25 4.55 16.88
CA SER A 179 12.52 5.07 17.42
C SER A 179 12.38 6.36 18.23
N VAL A 180 11.33 7.14 17.93
CA VAL A 180 11.08 8.44 18.60
C VAL A 180 9.99 8.32 19.66
N SER A 181 8.96 7.53 19.41
CA SER A 181 7.77 7.45 20.27
C SER A 181 7.81 6.31 21.29
N TYR A 182 8.69 5.31 21.07
CA TYR A 182 8.77 4.05 21.84
C TYR A 182 7.45 3.24 21.83
N ILE A 183 6.54 3.53 20.90
CA ILE A 183 5.30 2.75 20.74
C ILE A 183 5.64 1.37 20.17
N ASP A 184 5.00 0.33 20.72
CA ASP A 184 5.20 -1.04 20.25
C ASP A 184 4.83 -1.21 18.78
N ASN A 185 5.58 -2.07 18.07
CA ASN A 185 5.43 -2.29 16.65
C ASN A 185 4.05 -2.85 16.26
N LEU A 186 3.44 -3.69 17.10
CA LEU A 186 2.10 -4.23 16.87
C LEU A 186 1.04 -3.12 16.96
N ASP A 187 1.14 -2.19 17.92
CA ASP A 187 0.22 -1.05 18.02
C ASP A 187 0.39 -0.11 16.81
N LEU A 188 1.63 0.13 16.38
CA LEU A 188 1.90 0.94 15.19
C LEU A 188 1.32 0.30 13.92
N TYR A 189 1.56 -0.99 13.71
CA TYR A 189 1.17 -1.65 12.47
C TYR A 189 -0.34 -1.96 12.39
N PHE A 190 -0.95 -2.42 13.49
CA PHE A 190 -2.35 -2.86 13.47
C PHE A 190 -3.36 -1.76 13.78
N ARG A 191 -2.95 -0.68 14.44
CA ARG A 191 -3.88 0.34 14.96
C ARG A 191 -3.56 1.74 14.44
N LEU A 192 -2.44 2.31 14.86
CA LEU A 192 -2.17 3.73 14.67
C LEU A 192 -1.80 4.08 13.22
N GLY A 193 -0.94 3.29 12.59
CA GLY A 193 -0.52 3.48 11.21
C GLY A 193 -1.67 3.36 10.20
N PRO A 194 -2.46 2.27 10.22
CA PRO A 194 -3.59 2.11 9.33
C PRO A 194 -4.67 3.18 9.47
N ILE A 195 -4.95 3.65 10.70
CA ILE A 195 -5.87 4.76 10.96
C ILE A 195 -5.37 6.03 10.27
N LEU A 196 -4.08 6.37 10.44
CA LEU A 196 -3.47 7.51 9.77
C LEU A 196 -3.56 7.40 8.25
N VAL A 197 -3.18 6.25 7.70
CA VAL A 197 -3.16 6.02 6.25
C VAL A 197 -4.57 6.13 5.66
N SER A 198 -5.57 5.52 6.30
CA SER A 198 -6.96 5.63 5.86
C SER A 198 -7.49 7.06 5.96
N LEU A 199 -7.16 7.81 7.01
CA LEU A 199 -7.50 9.23 7.15
C LEU A 199 -6.90 10.07 6.01
N LEU A 200 -5.60 9.90 5.74
CA LEU A 200 -4.91 10.63 4.68
C LEU A 200 -5.47 10.29 3.29
N PHE A 201 -5.93 9.06 3.07
CA PHE A 201 -6.61 8.68 1.84
C PHE A 201 -7.90 9.48 1.63
N GLY A 202 -8.77 9.57 2.64
CA GLY A 202 -9.98 10.39 2.56
C GLY A 202 -9.70 11.87 2.32
N LEU A 203 -8.68 12.41 2.98
CA LEU A 203 -8.25 13.81 2.79
C LEU A 203 -7.65 14.04 1.39
N SER A 204 -6.96 13.07 0.81
CA SER A 204 -6.44 13.16 -0.56
C SER A 204 -7.55 13.13 -1.61
N LEU A 205 -8.58 12.29 -1.44
CA LEU A 205 -9.79 12.28 -2.27
C LEU A 205 -10.51 13.62 -2.21
N TYR A 206 -10.69 14.16 -1.01
CA TYR A 206 -11.27 15.49 -0.82
C TYR A 206 -10.45 16.56 -1.52
N SER A 207 -9.12 16.55 -1.35
CA SER A 207 -8.22 17.53 -1.97
C SER A 207 -8.31 17.52 -3.49
N VAL A 208 -8.28 16.33 -4.11
CA VAL A 208 -8.43 16.20 -5.57
C VAL A 208 -9.82 16.65 -6.04
N SER A 209 -10.88 16.34 -5.29
CA SER A 209 -12.24 16.76 -5.66
C SER A 209 -12.39 18.28 -5.78
N THR A 210 -11.62 19.05 -4.99
CA THR A 210 -11.63 20.52 -5.05
C THR A 210 -11.09 21.11 -6.35
N LEU A 211 -10.34 20.33 -7.12
CA LEU A 211 -9.88 20.73 -8.46
C LEU A 211 -11.02 20.81 -9.47
N PHE A 212 -12.11 20.07 -9.24
CA PHE A 212 -13.17 19.85 -10.22
C PHE A 212 -14.50 20.48 -9.83
N THR A 213 -14.86 20.49 -8.54
CA THR A 213 -16.15 21.01 -8.07
C THR A 213 -16.01 21.92 -6.85
N LYS A 214 -16.86 22.96 -6.82
CA LYS A 214 -17.02 23.86 -5.66
C LYS A 214 -18.12 23.37 -4.70
N ASN A 215 -18.96 22.44 -5.13
CA ASN A 215 -20.08 21.94 -4.33
C ASN A 215 -19.63 20.89 -3.32
N TYR A 216 -19.79 21.16 -2.03
CA TYR A 216 -19.37 20.28 -0.95
C TYR A 216 -20.07 18.90 -0.94
N PHE A 217 -21.31 18.83 -1.37
CA PHE A 217 -22.01 17.54 -1.49
C PHE A 217 -21.30 16.62 -2.49
N PHE A 218 -20.94 17.13 -3.67
CA PHE A 218 -20.26 16.32 -4.68
C PHE A 218 -18.81 16.02 -4.31
N ARG A 219 -18.12 16.91 -3.58
CA ARG A 219 -16.83 16.56 -2.93
C ARG A 219 -16.99 15.40 -1.96
N SER A 220 -18.04 15.43 -1.13
CA SER A 220 -18.37 14.33 -0.22
C SER A 220 -18.68 13.05 -0.96
N LEU A 221 -19.39 13.12 -2.09
CA LEU A 221 -19.67 11.96 -2.95
C LEU A 221 -18.40 11.38 -3.57
N CYS A 222 -17.42 12.22 -3.96
CA CYS A 222 -16.09 11.75 -4.39
C CYS A 222 -15.40 10.92 -3.30
N VAL A 223 -15.40 11.41 -2.06
CA VAL A 223 -14.82 10.71 -0.91
C VAL A 223 -15.57 9.42 -0.63
N PHE A 224 -16.90 9.46 -0.63
CA PHE A 224 -17.77 8.29 -0.42
C PHE A 224 -17.47 7.20 -1.47
N LEU A 225 -17.50 7.53 -2.75
CA LEU A 225 -17.24 6.56 -3.82
C LEU A 225 -15.81 6.06 -3.81
N GLY A 226 -14.84 6.89 -3.44
CA GLY A 226 -13.44 6.49 -3.27
C GLY A 226 -13.26 5.40 -2.19
N TYR A 227 -13.98 5.52 -1.07
CA TYR A 227 -13.97 4.50 -0.02
C TYR A 227 -14.84 3.30 -0.34
N PHE A 228 -16.09 3.50 -0.79
CA PHE A 228 -17.14 2.50 -0.72
C PHE A 228 -17.60 1.94 -2.07
N SER A 229 -17.00 2.33 -3.20
CA SER A 229 -17.37 1.71 -4.47
C SER A 229 -16.76 0.33 -4.64
N GLY A 230 -17.60 -0.66 -4.92
CA GLY A 230 -17.22 -2.03 -5.20
C GLY A 230 -17.36 -2.42 -6.68
N SER A 231 -16.99 -3.67 -6.98
CA SER A 231 -17.16 -4.33 -8.28
C SER A 231 -18.61 -4.80 -8.48
N PHE A 232 -18.92 -5.33 -9.67
CA PHE A 232 -20.20 -6.02 -9.92
C PHE A 232 -20.18 -7.51 -9.52
N ALA A 233 -19.27 -7.92 -8.63
CA ALA A 233 -19.14 -9.31 -8.19
C ALA A 233 -20.47 -9.90 -7.64
N TYR A 234 -21.29 -9.08 -7.01
CA TYR A 234 -22.60 -9.48 -6.48
C TYR A 234 -23.61 -9.91 -7.56
N LEU A 235 -23.35 -9.61 -8.84
CA LEU A 235 -24.17 -10.09 -9.96
C LEU A 235 -23.83 -11.52 -10.39
N ARG A 236 -22.67 -12.07 -9.97
CA ARG A 236 -22.24 -13.43 -10.35
C ARG A 236 -23.30 -14.50 -10.12
N PRO A 237 -24.00 -14.57 -9.00
CA PRO A 237 -25.06 -15.58 -8.76
C PRO A 237 -26.22 -15.52 -9.75
N PHE A 238 -26.53 -14.34 -10.30
CA PHE A 238 -27.61 -14.20 -11.30
C PHE A 238 -27.27 -14.84 -12.62
N PHE A 239 -25.99 -14.85 -13.01
CA PHE A 239 -25.54 -15.40 -14.29
C PHE A 239 -25.05 -16.85 -14.19
N MET A 240 -24.54 -17.27 -13.03
CA MET A 240 -23.90 -18.57 -12.83
C MET A 240 -24.70 -19.50 -11.90
N GLY A 241 -25.78 -19.03 -11.30
CA GLY A 241 -26.57 -19.73 -10.30
C GLY A 241 -26.10 -19.51 -8.86
N SER A 242 -27.04 -19.71 -7.91
CA SER A 242 -26.86 -19.38 -6.49
C SER A 242 -25.78 -20.18 -5.76
N LYS A 243 -25.29 -21.27 -6.34
CA LYS A 243 -24.21 -22.12 -5.78
C LYS A 243 -22.82 -21.46 -5.86
N PHE A 244 -22.65 -20.43 -6.71
CA PHE A 244 -21.36 -19.76 -6.86
C PHE A 244 -21.22 -18.59 -5.88
N GLU A 245 -20.37 -18.78 -4.89
CA GLU A 245 -19.95 -17.67 -4.04
C GLU A 245 -19.27 -16.58 -4.86
N TRP A 246 -19.49 -15.34 -4.47
CA TRP A 246 -18.79 -14.19 -5.04
C TRP A 246 -17.94 -13.49 -3.97
N ARG A 247 -16.79 -13.00 -4.41
CA ARG A 247 -15.83 -12.23 -3.61
C ARG A 247 -15.58 -10.89 -4.28
N ASP A 248 -15.03 -9.95 -3.56
CA ASP A 248 -14.64 -8.63 -4.11
C ASP A 248 -13.74 -8.76 -5.34
N ASN A 249 -12.81 -9.71 -5.32
CA ASN A 249 -11.86 -9.99 -6.40
C ASN A 249 -12.35 -11.06 -7.41
N THR A 250 -13.65 -11.28 -7.52
CA THR A 250 -14.24 -12.19 -8.54
C THR A 250 -13.78 -11.83 -9.96
N PHE A 251 -13.53 -10.55 -10.24
CA PHE A 251 -12.98 -10.09 -11.52
C PHE A 251 -11.47 -9.86 -11.47
N PHE A 252 -10.74 -10.55 -10.62
CA PHE A 252 -9.31 -10.51 -10.36
C PHE A 252 -8.84 -9.36 -9.48
N SER A 253 -9.29 -8.12 -9.68
CA SER A 253 -8.80 -6.99 -8.90
C SER A 253 -9.49 -6.87 -7.55
N ASP A 254 -8.70 -6.78 -6.49
CA ASP A 254 -9.22 -6.35 -5.19
C ASP A 254 -9.75 -4.92 -5.28
N GLN A 255 -10.74 -4.61 -4.46
CA GLN A 255 -11.32 -3.28 -4.44
C GLN A 255 -10.52 -2.35 -3.52
N PRO A 256 -10.48 -1.02 -3.79
CA PRO A 256 -9.72 -0.07 -2.95
C PRO A 256 -10.07 -0.13 -1.46
N PHE A 257 -11.31 -0.48 -1.14
CA PHE A 257 -11.78 -0.66 0.24
C PHE A 257 -11.00 -1.72 1.02
N ASP A 258 -10.67 -2.85 0.36
CA ASP A 258 -10.03 -4.00 1.01
C ASP A 258 -8.51 -3.90 1.06
N GLN A 259 -7.94 -2.94 0.34
CA GLN A 259 -6.49 -2.77 0.23
C GLN A 259 -5.82 -2.32 1.54
N LEU A 260 -6.57 -1.89 2.58
CA LEU A 260 -5.97 -1.47 3.85
C LEU A 260 -5.36 -2.63 4.65
N ILE A 261 -5.66 -3.87 4.31
CA ILE A 261 -4.95 -5.03 4.88
C ILE A 261 -3.43 -4.90 4.65
N ASN A 262 -3.07 -4.19 3.58
CA ASN A 262 -1.72 -3.75 3.24
C ASN A 262 -1.68 -2.21 3.24
N PRO A 263 -1.45 -1.55 4.39
CA PRO A 263 -1.57 -0.09 4.53
C PRO A 263 -0.74 0.70 3.52
N TYR A 264 0.42 0.17 3.11
CA TYR A 264 1.25 0.78 2.07
C TYR A 264 0.54 0.89 0.70
N SER A 265 -0.44 0.03 0.40
CA SER A 265 -1.23 0.14 -0.84
C SER A 265 -2.14 1.36 -0.82
N VAL A 266 -2.83 1.61 0.31
CA VAL A 266 -3.69 2.79 0.49
C VAL A 266 -2.86 4.07 0.57
N LEU A 267 -1.65 4.00 1.16
CA LEU A 267 -0.71 5.12 1.11
C LEU A 267 -0.25 5.41 -0.32
N GLY A 268 -0.10 4.36 -1.15
CA GLY A 268 0.12 4.50 -2.59
C GLY A 268 -1.00 5.27 -3.30
N PHE A 269 -2.27 4.97 -3.02
CA PHE A 269 -3.42 5.74 -3.54
C PHE A 269 -3.38 7.19 -3.08
N THR A 270 -3.09 7.41 -1.81
CA THR A 270 -2.97 8.74 -1.20
C THR A 270 -1.93 9.59 -1.95
N PHE A 271 -0.75 9.03 -2.20
CA PHE A 271 0.33 9.76 -2.85
C PHE A 271 0.10 9.99 -4.34
N ILE A 272 -0.56 9.07 -5.06
CA ILE A 272 -1.02 9.33 -6.44
C ILE A 272 -2.00 10.52 -6.47
N LEU A 273 -2.98 10.53 -5.57
CA LEU A 273 -3.97 11.60 -5.51
C LEU A 273 -3.31 12.94 -5.16
N PHE A 274 -2.41 12.99 -4.18
CA PHE A 274 -1.65 14.22 -3.92
C PHE A 274 -0.72 14.59 -5.06
N SER A 275 -0.12 13.64 -5.77
CA SER A 275 0.66 13.92 -6.99
C SER A 275 -0.19 14.62 -8.05
N ILE A 276 -1.42 14.14 -8.29
CA ILE A 276 -2.38 14.77 -9.21
C ILE A 276 -2.73 16.19 -8.73
N PHE A 277 -2.98 16.35 -7.44
CA PHE A 277 -3.33 17.64 -6.83
C PHE A 277 -2.20 18.67 -6.99
N VAL A 278 -0.98 18.33 -6.55
CA VAL A 278 0.17 19.26 -6.57
C VAL A 278 0.66 19.53 -8.00
N PHE A 279 0.67 18.52 -8.88
CA PHE A 279 1.02 18.71 -10.29
C PHE A 279 0.05 19.65 -11.01
N SER A 280 -1.26 19.56 -10.68
CA SER A 280 -2.26 20.47 -11.22
C SER A 280 -2.03 21.93 -10.80
N LYS A 281 -1.48 22.16 -9.60
CA LYS A 281 -1.16 23.51 -9.11
C LYS A 281 -0.02 24.17 -9.87
N ILE A 282 0.93 23.41 -10.43
CA ILE A 282 2.03 23.95 -11.25
C ILE A 282 1.50 24.81 -12.41
N PHE A 283 0.36 24.43 -12.98
CA PHE A 283 -0.20 25.07 -14.19
C PHE A 283 -1.33 26.07 -13.91
N LYS A 284 -1.80 26.15 -12.65
CA LYS A 284 -2.95 27.02 -12.31
C LYS A 284 -2.55 28.46 -12.10
N GLU A 285 -1.31 28.71 -11.71
CA GLU A 285 -0.85 30.01 -11.26
C GLU A 285 -0.08 30.76 -12.35
N LYS A 286 -0.43 32.03 -12.54
CA LYS A 286 0.37 32.99 -13.35
C LYS A 286 1.70 33.35 -12.66
N ASN A 287 2.01 32.76 -11.51
CA ASN A 287 3.10 33.16 -10.63
C ASN A 287 4.40 32.42 -10.94
N PRO A 288 5.56 33.08 -10.99
CA PRO A 288 6.85 32.48 -11.31
C PRO A 288 7.39 31.50 -10.26
N ASN A 289 6.78 31.39 -9.09
CA ASN A 289 7.20 30.50 -7.99
C ASN A 289 6.60 29.09 -8.07
N ASN A 290 6.46 28.54 -9.27
CA ASN A 290 6.05 27.15 -9.46
C ASN A 290 7.04 26.12 -8.88
N PHE A 291 8.23 26.58 -8.42
CA PHE A 291 9.29 25.71 -7.91
C PHE A 291 8.82 24.83 -6.73
N ASN A 292 8.04 25.39 -5.81
CA ASN A 292 7.58 24.66 -4.64
C ASN A 292 6.61 23.53 -5.00
N TRP A 293 5.68 23.82 -5.93
CA TRP A 293 4.77 22.78 -6.44
C TRP A 293 5.53 21.71 -7.26
N MET A 294 6.59 22.12 -7.99
CA MET A 294 7.47 21.18 -8.68
C MET A 294 8.21 20.27 -7.67
N LEU A 295 8.73 20.86 -6.59
CA LEU A 295 9.42 20.10 -5.52
C LEU A 295 8.48 19.13 -4.80
N MET A 296 7.27 19.58 -4.42
CA MET A 296 6.25 18.69 -3.82
C MET A 296 5.90 17.54 -4.78
N THR A 297 5.72 17.85 -6.07
CA THR A 297 5.44 16.85 -7.09
C THR A 297 6.57 15.83 -7.19
N ALA A 298 7.81 16.32 -7.23
CA ALA A 298 9.00 15.47 -7.30
C ALA A 298 9.14 14.55 -6.08
N LEU A 299 8.87 15.07 -4.88
CA LEU A 299 8.91 14.31 -3.65
C LEU A 299 7.85 13.20 -3.64
N PHE A 300 6.58 13.51 -3.97
CA PHE A 300 5.53 12.47 -4.01
C PHE A 300 5.80 11.43 -5.09
N ILE A 301 6.06 11.84 -6.33
CA ILE A 301 6.24 10.91 -7.45
C ILE A 301 7.55 10.11 -7.29
N GLY A 302 8.65 10.79 -6.98
CA GLY A 302 9.97 10.15 -6.88
C GLY A 302 10.08 9.14 -5.74
N SER A 303 9.43 9.42 -4.59
CA SER A 303 9.48 8.52 -3.43
C SER A 303 8.48 7.37 -3.49
N LEU A 304 7.42 7.47 -4.31
CA LEU A 304 6.31 6.53 -4.29
C LEU A 304 6.75 5.10 -4.61
N TYR A 305 7.82 4.91 -5.40
CA TYR A 305 8.36 3.58 -5.68
C TYR A 305 8.80 2.86 -4.39
N GLY A 306 9.42 3.56 -3.46
CA GLY A 306 9.82 3.01 -2.16
C GLY A 306 8.64 2.66 -1.24
N PHE A 307 7.52 3.40 -1.34
CA PHE A 307 6.29 3.10 -0.59
C PHE A 307 5.45 2.01 -1.25
N LYS A 308 5.27 2.08 -2.57
CA LYS A 308 4.54 1.08 -3.36
C LYS A 308 5.01 1.13 -4.82
N SER A 309 5.78 0.15 -5.23
CA SER A 309 6.41 0.12 -6.55
C SER A 309 5.40 0.25 -7.69
N PHE A 310 4.23 -0.40 -7.60
CA PHE A 310 3.17 -0.30 -8.62
C PHE A 310 2.68 1.15 -8.80
N GLY A 311 2.39 1.84 -7.70
CA GLY A 311 2.02 3.26 -7.72
C GLY A 311 3.14 4.14 -8.28
N GLY A 312 4.39 3.88 -7.90
CA GLY A 312 5.57 4.59 -8.39
C GLY A 312 5.74 4.49 -9.90
N ILE A 313 5.60 3.28 -10.46
CA ILE A 313 5.65 3.05 -11.92
C ILE A 313 4.55 3.82 -12.63
N ILE A 314 3.30 3.77 -12.14
CA ILE A 314 2.17 4.48 -12.75
C ILE A 314 2.47 5.98 -12.87
N VAL A 315 2.82 6.63 -11.75
CA VAL A 315 2.98 8.10 -11.74
C VAL A 315 4.22 8.56 -12.50
N LEU A 316 5.31 7.77 -12.47
CA LEU A 316 6.53 8.11 -13.19
C LEU A 316 6.31 8.06 -14.71
N LEU A 317 5.69 6.98 -15.22
CA LEU A 317 5.34 6.86 -16.63
C LEU A 317 4.31 7.91 -17.04
N ALA A 318 3.29 8.17 -16.21
CA ALA A 318 2.31 9.22 -16.47
C ALA A 318 2.93 10.62 -16.52
N LEU A 319 3.88 10.92 -15.62
CA LEU A 319 4.63 12.16 -15.64
C LEU A 319 5.46 12.29 -16.94
N PHE A 320 6.20 11.25 -17.28
CA PHE A 320 7.01 11.21 -18.50
C PHE A 320 6.17 11.49 -19.75
N MET A 321 5.06 10.76 -19.93
CA MET A 321 4.14 10.96 -21.04
C MET A 321 3.54 12.38 -21.06
N SER A 322 3.13 12.89 -19.91
CA SER A 322 2.52 14.22 -19.81
C SER A 322 3.51 15.35 -20.12
N VAL A 323 4.76 15.19 -19.69
CA VAL A 323 5.84 16.13 -20.00
C VAL A 323 6.17 16.09 -21.49
N LEU A 324 6.25 14.90 -22.09
CA LEU A 324 6.46 14.72 -23.52
C LEU A 324 5.38 15.43 -24.35
N PHE A 325 4.11 15.16 -24.04
CA PHE A 325 2.98 15.83 -24.71
C PHE A 325 2.98 17.35 -24.49
N HIS A 326 3.34 17.83 -23.28
CA HIS A 326 3.47 19.26 -23.02
C HIS A 326 4.51 19.91 -23.94
N ILE A 327 5.67 19.28 -24.10
CA ILE A 327 6.73 19.79 -24.98
C ILE A 327 6.28 19.82 -26.44
N ILE A 328 5.62 18.76 -26.91
CA ILE A 328 5.11 18.67 -28.28
C ILE A 328 4.08 19.79 -28.55
N ILE A 329 3.12 19.98 -27.64
CA ILE A 329 1.98 20.89 -27.83
C ILE A 329 2.39 22.36 -27.61
N TYR A 330 3.12 22.64 -26.53
CA TYR A 330 3.43 24.01 -26.09
C TYR A 330 4.85 24.44 -26.40
N LYS A 331 5.71 23.56 -26.93
CA LYS A 331 7.14 23.81 -27.22
C LYS A 331 7.89 24.44 -26.04
N ASN A 332 7.50 24.09 -24.80
CA ASN A 332 8.03 24.67 -23.57
C ASN A 332 8.82 23.60 -22.76
N LEU A 333 10.14 23.75 -22.70
CA LEU A 333 11.05 22.84 -22.01
C LEU A 333 11.11 23.05 -20.49
N LYS A 334 10.52 24.13 -19.94
CA LYS A 334 10.58 24.42 -18.50
C LYS A 334 9.96 23.31 -17.66
N VAL A 335 8.98 22.59 -18.22
CA VAL A 335 8.34 21.44 -17.55
C VAL A 335 9.31 20.27 -17.29
N LEU A 336 10.42 20.17 -18.04
CA LEU A 336 11.46 19.15 -17.80
C LEU A 336 12.07 19.25 -16.40
N LYS A 337 12.05 20.43 -15.77
CA LYS A 337 12.51 20.59 -14.39
C LYS A 337 11.77 19.68 -13.42
N VAL A 338 10.44 19.48 -13.61
CA VAL A 338 9.67 18.59 -12.75
C VAL A 338 10.15 17.15 -12.91
N LEU A 339 10.35 16.70 -14.15
CA LEU A 339 10.88 15.37 -14.43
C LEU A 339 12.29 15.19 -13.86
N PHE A 340 13.16 16.18 -14.05
CA PHE A 340 14.52 16.18 -13.50
C PHE A 340 14.53 16.01 -11.97
N PHE A 341 13.80 16.87 -11.24
CA PHE A 341 13.72 16.75 -9.77
C PHE A 341 13.10 15.42 -9.32
N THR A 342 12.10 14.92 -10.06
CA THR A 342 11.51 13.61 -9.79
C THR A 342 12.54 12.50 -9.93
N LEU A 343 13.36 12.52 -10.99
CA LEU A 343 14.40 11.52 -11.21
C LEU A 343 15.53 11.60 -10.17
N VAL A 344 15.88 12.79 -9.69
CA VAL A 344 16.85 12.98 -8.59
C VAL A 344 16.39 12.26 -7.32
N VAL A 345 15.09 12.26 -7.03
CA VAL A 345 14.55 11.50 -5.88
C VAL A 345 14.39 10.01 -6.20
N PHE A 346 13.88 9.69 -7.38
CA PHE A 346 13.54 8.32 -7.78
C PHE A 346 14.76 7.41 -7.97
N ILE A 347 15.81 7.88 -8.70
CA ILE A 347 16.93 7.04 -9.10
C ILE A 347 17.67 6.44 -7.90
N PRO A 348 18.04 7.19 -6.85
CA PRO A 348 18.69 6.62 -5.68
C PRO A 348 17.81 5.55 -5.00
N ILE A 349 16.52 5.80 -4.85
CA ILE A 349 15.59 4.84 -4.26
C ILE A 349 15.55 3.57 -5.09
N PHE A 350 15.36 3.69 -6.40
CA PHE A 350 15.28 2.56 -7.32
C PHE A 350 16.55 1.70 -7.30
N VAL A 351 17.72 2.31 -7.47
CA VAL A 351 19.02 1.61 -7.51
C VAL A 351 19.34 0.91 -6.19
N LEU A 352 19.02 1.56 -5.05
CA LEU A 352 19.33 1.00 -3.74
C LEU A 352 18.38 -0.09 -3.31
N THR A 353 17.12 -0.09 -3.80
CA THR A 353 16.09 -1.07 -3.39
C THR A 353 15.86 -2.20 -4.40
N THR A 354 16.38 -2.09 -5.64
CA THR A 354 16.09 -3.04 -6.72
C THR A 354 17.35 -3.77 -7.17
N ASP A 355 17.23 -5.05 -7.49
CA ASP A 355 18.22 -5.83 -8.21
C ASP A 355 17.87 -5.81 -9.70
N ILE A 356 18.52 -4.93 -10.45
CA ILE A 356 18.20 -4.65 -11.86
C ILE A 356 18.41 -5.89 -12.76
N GLY A 357 19.28 -6.81 -12.37
CA GLY A 357 19.55 -8.05 -13.13
C GLY A 357 18.44 -9.10 -13.06
N LYS A 358 17.43 -8.91 -12.19
CA LYS A 358 16.39 -9.89 -11.91
C LYS A 358 14.98 -9.34 -12.17
N THR A 359 14.76 -8.63 -13.28
CA THR A 359 13.42 -8.16 -13.64
C THR A 359 12.61 -9.29 -14.31
N HIS A 360 11.35 -9.42 -13.89
CA HIS A 360 10.47 -10.48 -14.40
C HIS A 360 9.14 -9.93 -14.91
N LEU A 361 9.18 -8.83 -15.68
CA LEU A 361 8.03 -8.33 -16.39
C LEU A 361 8.04 -8.87 -17.83
N TYR A 362 7.07 -9.70 -18.14
CA TYR A 362 6.93 -10.33 -19.46
C TYR A 362 5.76 -9.71 -20.23
N TRP A 363 5.95 -9.50 -21.52
CA TRP A 363 4.89 -9.14 -22.44
C TRP A 363 3.95 -10.33 -22.64
N ALA A 364 2.71 -10.23 -22.16
CA ALA A 364 1.73 -11.31 -22.20
C ALA A 364 0.30 -10.73 -22.40
N PRO A 365 0.02 -10.13 -23.56
CA PRO A 365 -1.27 -9.48 -23.81
C PRO A 365 -2.43 -10.47 -23.73
N GLY A 366 -3.48 -10.12 -22.97
CA GLY A 366 -4.67 -10.94 -22.79
C GLY A 366 -4.52 -12.12 -21.84
N TRP A 367 -3.34 -12.37 -21.25
CA TRP A 367 -3.14 -13.45 -20.29
C TRP A 367 -4.13 -13.37 -19.12
N LEU A 368 -4.27 -12.22 -18.51
CA LEU A 368 -5.17 -12.00 -17.37
C LEU A 368 -6.64 -12.27 -17.74
N LEU A 369 -7.03 -11.94 -18.97
CA LEU A 369 -8.39 -12.14 -19.45
C LEU A 369 -8.72 -13.63 -19.57
N SER A 370 -7.82 -14.45 -20.12
CA SER A 370 -7.99 -15.91 -20.16
C SER A 370 -8.07 -16.51 -18.77
N GLN A 371 -7.24 -16.03 -17.82
CA GLN A 371 -7.27 -16.49 -16.42
C GLN A 371 -8.59 -16.12 -15.73
N LEU A 372 -9.19 -14.96 -16.06
CA LEU A 372 -10.47 -14.55 -15.49
C LEU A 372 -11.59 -15.55 -15.76
N VAL A 373 -11.63 -16.10 -16.99
CA VAL A 373 -12.70 -17.01 -17.41
C VAL A 373 -12.39 -18.47 -17.12
N SER A 374 -11.11 -18.85 -16.96
CA SER A 374 -10.69 -20.24 -16.71
C SER A 374 -10.57 -20.60 -15.23
N SER A 375 -10.23 -19.65 -14.35
CA SER A 375 -9.99 -19.93 -12.92
C SER A 375 -11.30 -20.11 -12.15
N GLN A 376 -11.42 -21.25 -11.45
CA GLN A 376 -12.64 -21.62 -10.70
C GLN A 376 -12.94 -20.67 -9.53
N ASP A 377 -11.91 -20.10 -8.90
CA ASP A 377 -12.03 -19.13 -7.80
C ASP A 377 -12.37 -17.71 -8.27
N LYS A 378 -12.37 -17.45 -9.60
CA LYS A 378 -12.72 -16.18 -10.23
C LYS A 378 -14.10 -16.26 -10.90
N LEU A 379 -14.28 -15.64 -12.05
CA LEU A 379 -15.59 -15.62 -12.70
C LEU A 379 -15.99 -17.01 -13.20
N TYR A 380 -15.04 -17.77 -13.79
CA TYR A 380 -15.20 -19.13 -14.31
C TYR A 380 -16.33 -19.29 -15.34
N LEU A 381 -15.97 -19.13 -16.63
CA LEU A 381 -16.91 -19.26 -17.76
C LEU A 381 -16.43 -20.35 -18.72
N PRO A 382 -16.63 -21.65 -18.40
CA PRO A 382 -16.09 -22.76 -19.18
C PRO A 382 -16.52 -22.76 -20.65
N ASN A 383 -17.71 -22.27 -20.97
CA ASN A 383 -18.16 -22.14 -22.35
C ASN A 383 -17.29 -21.19 -23.18
N LEU A 384 -16.87 -20.04 -22.61
CA LEU A 384 -15.96 -19.12 -23.29
C LEU A 384 -14.57 -19.74 -23.47
N VAL A 385 -14.08 -20.47 -22.46
CA VAL A 385 -12.80 -21.18 -22.51
C VAL A 385 -12.81 -22.21 -23.64
N ASN A 386 -13.89 -23.01 -23.77
CA ASN A 386 -14.02 -24.02 -24.83
C ASN A 386 -14.09 -23.38 -26.22
N ILE A 387 -14.81 -22.26 -26.38
CA ILE A 387 -14.90 -21.53 -27.65
C ILE A 387 -13.53 -20.93 -28.01
N GLU A 388 -12.80 -20.36 -27.05
CA GLU A 388 -11.44 -19.86 -27.28
C GLU A 388 -10.50 -20.96 -27.73
N ALA A 389 -10.50 -22.10 -27.02
CA ALA A 389 -9.69 -23.27 -27.39
C ALA A 389 -10.02 -23.78 -28.79
N HIS A 390 -11.30 -23.84 -29.16
CA HIS A 390 -11.71 -24.21 -30.50
C HIS A 390 -11.18 -23.23 -31.55
N TYR A 391 -11.32 -21.91 -31.37
CA TYR A 391 -10.79 -20.92 -32.31
C TYR A 391 -9.27 -20.96 -32.43
N LEU A 392 -8.56 -21.24 -31.33
CA LEU A 392 -7.11 -21.45 -31.34
C LEU A 392 -6.74 -22.70 -32.18
N ALA A 393 -7.46 -23.81 -31.99
CA ALA A 393 -7.19 -25.05 -32.69
C ALA A 393 -7.38 -24.95 -34.23
N ILE A 394 -8.37 -24.16 -34.67
CA ILE A 394 -8.64 -23.96 -36.13
C ILE A 394 -7.94 -22.71 -36.69
N GLY A 395 -7.12 -22.00 -35.93
CA GLY A 395 -6.40 -20.82 -36.40
C GLY A 395 -7.30 -19.59 -36.71
N ASN A 396 -8.51 -19.53 -36.15
CA ASN A 396 -9.46 -18.41 -36.39
C ASN A 396 -9.12 -17.18 -35.57
N THR A 397 -8.25 -16.31 -36.09
CA THR A 397 -7.79 -15.09 -35.42
C THR A 397 -8.91 -14.09 -35.11
N LEU A 398 -9.90 -13.93 -35.98
CA LEU A 398 -11.06 -13.06 -35.75
C LEU A 398 -11.95 -13.62 -34.65
N GLY A 399 -12.13 -14.93 -34.57
CA GLY A 399 -12.82 -15.59 -33.47
C GLY A 399 -12.14 -15.35 -32.12
N ILE A 400 -10.81 -15.51 -32.10
CA ILE A 400 -10.01 -15.21 -30.89
C ILE A 400 -10.17 -13.74 -30.46
N LEU A 401 -10.05 -12.80 -31.41
CA LEU A 401 -10.20 -11.36 -31.11
C LEU A 401 -11.59 -11.06 -30.56
N LYS A 402 -12.64 -11.67 -31.09
CA LYS A 402 -14.02 -11.54 -30.58
C LYS A 402 -14.11 -12.00 -29.12
N ILE A 403 -13.57 -13.19 -28.80
CA ILE A 403 -13.59 -13.70 -27.42
C ILE A 403 -12.78 -12.79 -26.49
N LYS A 404 -11.57 -12.37 -26.87
CA LYS A 404 -10.76 -11.44 -26.09
C LYS A 404 -11.46 -10.09 -25.86
N THR A 405 -12.23 -9.61 -26.82
CA THR A 405 -13.05 -8.39 -26.65
C THR A 405 -14.15 -8.61 -25.62
N ILE A 406 -14.82 -9.74 -25.63
CA ILE A 406 -15.87 -10.09 -24.65
C ILE A 406 -15.23 -10.17 -23.24
N GLU A 407 -14.12 -10.88 -23.11
CA GLU A 407 -13.38 -11.00 -21.84
C GLU A 407 -12.92 -9.64 -21.31
N PHE A 408 -12.42 -8.78 -22.20
CA PHE A 408 -12.03 -7.40 -21.87
C PHE A 408 -13.23 -6.58 -21.36
N LEU A 409 -14.38 -6.67 -22.00
CA LEU A 409 -15.60 -5.99 -21.54
C LEU A 409 -16.04 -6.52 -20.16
N ILE A 410 -16.02 -7.83 -19.96
CA ILE A 410 -16.35 -8.46 -18.68
C ILE A 410 -15.38 -7.99 -17.59
N TYR A 411 -14.07 -8.00 -17.85
CA TYR A 411 -13.05 -7.52 -16.92
C TYR A 411 -13.28 -6.04 -16.54
N SER A 412 -13.49 -5.21 -17.57
CA SER A 412 -13.63 -3.76 -17.42
C SER A 412 -14.90 -3.38 -16.66
N LEU A 413 -16.05 -3.93 -17.08
CA LEU A 413 -17.34 -3.67 -16.42
C LEU A 413 -17.39 -4.29 -15.02
N GLY A 414 -16.92 -5.52 -14.90
CA GLY A 414 -16.90 -6.26 -13.64
C GLY A 414 -16.13 -5.55 -12.55
N ASN A 415 -14.86 -5.22 -12.80
CA ASN A 415 -14.01 -4.52 -11.82
C ASN A 415 -14.47 -3.09 -11.55
N SER A 416 -14.85 -2.35 -12.59
CA SER A 416 -15.29 -0.97 -12.44
C SER A 416 -16.59 -0.87 -11.66
N GLY A 417 -17.49 -1.85 -11.79
CA GLY A 417 -18.81 -1.74 -11.23
C GLY A 417 -19.48 -0.46 -11.71
N ILE A 418 -20.17 0.24 -10.82
CA ILE A 418 -20.84 1.52 -11.14
C ILE A 418 -19.86 2.61 -11.60
N ARG A 419 -18.56 2.49 -11.29
CA ARG A 419 -17.53 3.45 -11.71
C ARG A 419 -17.27 3.47 -13.22
N ILE A 420 -17.85 2.53 -13.98
CA ILE A 420 -17.81 2.58 -15.46
C ILE A 420 -18.40 3.89 -16.01
N PHE A 421 -19.39 4.49 -15.32
CA PHE A 421 -19.89 5.81 -15.65
C PHE A 421 -18.83 6.91 -15.50
N GLY A 422 -17.89 6.73 -14.56
CA GLY A 422 -16.73 7.60 -14.43
C GLY A 422 -15.79 7.54 -15.62
N LEU A 423 -15.62 6.36 -16.24
CA LEU A 423 -14.84 6.21 -17.48
C LEU A 423 -15.44 7.01 -18.62
N LEU A 424 -16.75 6.91 -18.82
CA LEU A 424 -17.44 7.69 -19.85
C LEU A 424 -17.23 9.20 -19.64
N TYR A 425 -17.36 9.65 -18.39
CA TYR A 425 -17.16 11.07 -18.08
C TYR A 425 -15.72 11.53 -18.19
N LEU A 426 -14.74 10.69 -17.82
CA LEU A 426 -13.31 10.96 -17.98
C LEU A 426 -12.97 11.21 -19.45
N ILE A 427 -13.45 10.38 -20.36
CA ILE A 427 -13.25 10.53 -21.80
C ILE A 427 -13.84 11.88 -22.28
N ILE A 428 -15.09 12.19 -21.89
CA ILE A 428 -15.74 13.46 -22.21
C ILE A 428 -14.94 14.65 -21.65
N TYR A 429 -14.44 14.54 -20.42
CA TYR A 429 -13.69 15.59 -19.74
C TYR A 429 -12.37 15.93 -20.44
N ILE A 430 -11.68 14.93 -20.99
CA ILE A 430 -10.42 15.14 -21.69
C ILE A 430 -10.63 15.72 -23.07
N THR A 431 -11.65 15.24 -23.79
CA THR A 431 -11.89 15.63 -25.20
C THR A 431 -12.55 17.00 -25.34
N LYS A 432 -13.38 17.43 -24.39
CA LYS A 432 -14.11 18.73 -24.49
C LYS A 432 -13.27 19.88 -23.96
N LYS A 433 -12.93 20.84 -24.86
CA LYS A 433 -12.24 22.12 -24.55
C LYS A 433 -12.98 22.99 -23.52
N GLN A 434 -14.29 22.96 -23.50
CA GLN A 434 -15.13 23.81 -22.61
C GLN A 434 -15.10 23.41 -21.13
N MET A 435 -14.50 22.25 -20.76
CA MET A 435 -14.41 21.80 -19.37
C MET A 435 -13.05 22.15 -18.75
N ASN A 436 -12.70 23.45 -18.74
CA ASN A 436 -11.35 23.94 -18.38
C ASN A 436 -11.16 24.20 -16.88
N SER A 437 -11.46 23.24 -16.00
CA SER A 437 -11.03 23.34 -14.60
C SER A 437 -9.51 23.12 -14.44
N LEU A 438 -8.90 22.33 -15.31
CA LEU A 438 -7.46 22.03 -15.30
C LEU A 438 -6.77 22.38 -16.62
N HIS A 439 -5.48 22.73 -16.53
CA HIS A 439 -4.60 22.83 -17.69
C HIS A 439 -4.48 21.46 -18.39
N LEU A 440 -4.34 21.45 -19.73
CA LEU A 440 -4.31 20.21 -20.51
C LEU A 440 -3.25 19.21 -20.05
N THR A 441 -2.05 19.68 -19.68
CA THR A 441 -0.97 18.82 -19.16
C THR A 441 -1.37 18.08 -17.88
N ALA A 442 -2.07 18.76 -16.96
CA ALA A 442 -2.57 18.13 -15.74
C ALA A 442 -3.71 17.12 -16.03
N LYS A 443 -4.58 17.43 -17.04
CA LYS A 443 -5.58 16.46 -17.52
C LYS A 443 -4.92 15.22 -18.11
N LEU A 444 -3.86 15.39 -18.90
CA LEU A 444 -3.11 14.29 -19.49
C LEU A 444 -2.42 13.45 -18.42
N PHE A 445 -1.83 14.07 -17.40
CA PHE A 445 -1.21 13.34 -16.29
C PHE A 445 -2.23 12.45 -15.57
N LEU A 446 -3.39 12.99 -15.23
CA LEU A 446 -4.47 12.22 -14.61
C LEU A 446 -4.95 11.08 -15.52
N PHE A 447 -5.12 11.35 -16.81
CA PHE A 447 -5.52 10.34 -17.78
C PHE A 447 -4.49 9.22 -17.94
N PHE A 448 -3.19 9.58 -18.01
CA PHE A 448 -2.14 8.57 -18.09
C PHE A 448 -2.02 7.78 -16.79
N CYS A 449 -2.23 8.38 -15.62
CA CYS A 449 -2.33 7.62 -14.37
C CYS A 449 -3.44 6.56 -14.44
N PHE A 450 -4.63 6.92 -14.95
CA PHE A 450 -5.71 5.98 -15.18
C PHE A 450 -5.33 4.90 -16.22
N LEU A 451 -4.88 5.33 -17.40
CA LEU A 451 -4.63 4.44 -18.53
C LEU A 451 -3.54 3.41 -18.23
N ILE A 452 -2.41 3.85 -17.66
CA ILE A 452 -1.28 2.98 -17.31
C ILE A 452 -1.71 1.98 -16.25
N ALA A 453 -2.41 2.43 -15.21
CA ALA A 453 -2.90 1.56 -14.14
C ALA A 453 -3.87 0.48 -14.65
N PHE A 454 -4.69 0.82 -15.63
CA PHE A 454 -5.66 -0.09 -16.23
C PHE A 454 -5.04 -1.05 -17.25
N MET A 455 -4.09 -0.56 -18.07
CA MET A 455 -3.55 -1.33 -19.22
C MET A 455 -2.41 -2.28 -18.84
N ILE A 456 -1.57 -1.93 -17.84
CA ILE A 456 -0.43 -2.80 -17.48
C ILE A 456 -0.86 -4.23 -17.17
N PRO A 457 -1.90 -4.52 -16.36
CA PRO A 457 -2.33 -5.88 -16.06
C PRO A 457 -2.85 -6.66 -17.28
N LEU A 458 -3.32 -5.94 -18.29
CA LEU A 458 -3.84 -6.54 -19.53
C LEU A 458 -2.74 -6.92 -20.53
N LEU A 459 -1.57 -6.25 -20.43
CA LEU A 459 -0.48 -6.36 -21.40
C LEU A 459 0.72 -7.13 -20.87
N PHE A 460 0.90 -7.17 -19.55
CA PHE A 460 2.10 -7.74 -18.93
C PHE A 460 1.76 -8.75 -17.83
N ASN A 461 2.75 -9.60 -17.54
CA ASN A 461 2.73 -10.58 -16.46
C ASN A 461 4.00 -10.45 -15.60
N LEU A 462 3.91 -10.74 -14.30
CA LEU A 462 5.03 -10.80 -13.37
C LEU A 462 5.48 -12.24 -13.17
N GLY A 463 6.73 -12.56 -13.51
CA GLY A 463 7.25 -13.92 -13.46
C GLY A 463 7.38 -14.52 -12.06
N SER A 464 7.59 -13.69 -11.04
CA SER A 464 7.72 -14.15 -9.65
C SER A 464 6.37 -14.58 -9.04
N ASN A 465 5.33 -13.81 -9.32
CA ASN A 465 3.93 -14.12 -9.00
C ASN A 465 3.04 -13.40 -10.01
N ALA A 466 2.55 -14.15 -10.97
CA ALA A 466 1.77 -13.65 -12.09
C ALA A 466 0.56 -12.80 -11.63
N TYR A 467 -0.10 -13.21 -10.56
CA TYR A 467 -1.29 -12.53 -10.06
C TYR A 467 -1.00 -11.17 -9.39
N ASN A 468 0.24 -10.90 -8.99
CA ASN A 468 0.57 -9.60 -8.39
C ASN A 468 0.42 -8.43 -9.36
N ILE A 469 0.40 -8.68 -10.68
CA ILE A 469 0.21 -7.63 -11.68
C ILE A 469 -1.15 -6.92 -11.53
N VAL A 470 -2.17 -7.57 -10.98
CA VAL A 470 -3.50 -6.97 -10.79
C VAL A 470 -3.52 -5.83 -9.79
N GLN A 471 -2.48 -5.70 -8.96
CA GLN A 471 -2.35 -4.60 -8.00
C GLN A 471 -2.22 -3.20 -8.66
N PHE A 472 -2.02 -3.13 -9.97
CA PHE A 472 -2.14 -1.87 -10.72
C PHE A 472 -3.58 -1.39 -10.85
N THR A 473 -4.55 -2.30 -11.05
CA THR A 473 -5.95 -1.96 -11.36
C THR A 473 -6.64 -1.07 -10.30
N PRO A 474 -6.50 -1.28 -8.97
CA PRO A 474 -7.15 -0.46 -7.96
C PRO A 474 -6.87 1.04 -8.08
N TYR A 475 -5.70 1.43 -8.58
CA TYR A 475 -5.36 2.84 -8.82
C TYR A 475 -6.28 3.49 -9.88
N SER A 476 -6.59 2.77 -10.95
CA SER A 476 -7.55 3.23 -11.96
C SER A 476 -8.95 3.35 -11.37
N LEU A 477 -9.35 2.41 -10.50
CA LEU A 477 -10.68 2.40 -9.87
C LEU A 477 -10.89 3.60 -8.94
N VAL A 478 -9.87 4.03 -8.21
CA VAL A 478 -9.91 5.25 -7.38
C VAL A 478 -10.14 6.49 -8.23
N ILE A 479 -9.46 6.60 -9.38
CA ILE A 479 -9.66 7.73 -10.31
C ILE A 479 -11.08 7.72 -10.87
N LEU A 480 -11.59 6.56 -11.31
CA LEU A 480 -12.94 6.43 -11.84
C LEU A 480 -14.02 6.79 -10.80
N ALA A 481 -13.79 6.51 -9.51
CA ALA A 481 -14.72 6.88 -8.44
C ALA A 481 -14.96 8.40 -8.40
N ILE A 482 -13.89 9.19 -8.52
CA ILE A 482 -13.97 10.67 -8.59
C ILE A 482 -14.81 11.11 -9.79
N PHE A 483 -14.53 10.56 -10.98
CA PHE A 483 -15.24 10.92 -12.19
C PHE A 483 -16.70 10.47 -12.22
N THR A 484 -17.04 9.39 -11.49
CA THR A 484 -18.45 8.98 -11.29
C THR A 484 -19.21 10.00 -10.46
N ALA A 485 -18.61 10.54 -9.42
CA ALA A 485 -19.21 11.61 -8.62
C ALA A 485 -19.42 12.91 -9.45
N LEU A 486 -18.42 13.25 -10.30
CA LEU A 486 -18.50 14.42 -11.17
C LEU A 486 -19.55 14.26 -12.29
N LEU A 487 -19.73 13.05 -12.83
CA LEU A 487 -20.86 12.77 -13.72
C LEU A 487 -22.18 12.96 -12.99
N SER A 488 -22.29 12.47 -11.75
CA SER A 488 -23.51 12.63 -10.94
C SER A 488 -23.83 14.09 -10.71
N GLU A 489 -22.83 14.93 -10.46
CA GLU A 489 -22.98 16.39 -10.38
C GLU A 489 -23.55 16.96 -11.68
N ARG A 490 -22.99 16.57 -12.80
CA ARG A 490 -23.43 17.07 -14.11
C ARG A 490 -24.85 16.64 -14.44
N VAL A 491 -25.21 15.37 -14.18
CA VAL A 491 -26.58 14.85 -14.38
C VAL A 491 -27.57 15.60 -13.50
N TYR A 492 -27.21 15.84 -12.22
CA TYR A 492 -28.05 16.59 -11.30
C TYR A 492 -28.33 18.02 -11.79
N TYR A 493 -27.29 18.78 -12.17
CA TYR A 493 -27.51 20.15 -12.66
C TYR A 493 -28.21 20.21 -14.01
N HIS A 494 -28.02 19.22 -14.89
CA HIS A 494 -28.75 19.14 -16.13
C HIS A 494 -30.24 18.86 -15.89
N ALA A 495 -30.57 17.97 -14.95
CA ALA A 495 -31.93 17.68 -14.56
C ALA A 495 -32.59 18.89 -13.86
N LEU A 496 -31.85 19.61 -13.02
CA LEU A 496 -32.29 20.82 -12.36
C LEU A 496 -32.65 21.91 -13.37
N ALA A 497 -31.79 22.12 -14.38
CA ALA A 497 -32.04 23.11 -15.46
C ALA A 497 -33.29 22.81 -16.29
N LYS A 498 -33.78 21.55 -16.28
CA LYS A 498 -35.02 21.12 -16.93
C LYS A 498 -36.21 20.99 -15.96
N ASN A 499 -36.10 21.54 -14.76
CA ASN A 499 -37.10 21.41 -13.69
C ASN A 499 -37.46 19.95 -13.30
N LYS A 500 -36.49 19.03 -13.50
CA LYS A 500 -36.64 17.59 -13.20
C LYS A 500 -35.57 17.11 -12.20
N SER A 501 -35.31 17.94 -11.17
CA SER A 501 -34.25 17.68 -10.17
C SER A 501 -34.35 16.30 -9.51
N TYR A 502 -35.56 15.78 -9.37
CA TYR A 502 -35.82 14.44 -8.83
C TYR A 502 -35.07 13.33 -9.63
N LEU A 503 -34.96 13.46 -10.96
CA LEU A 503 -34.20 12.51 -11.78
C LEU A 503 -32.71 12.51 -11.44
N GLY A 504 -32.16 13.68 -11.14
CA GLY A 504 -30.78 13.78 -10.68
C GLY A 504 -30.56 13.13 -9.31
N VAL A 505 -31.51 13.32 -8.39
CA VAL A 505 -31.48 12.67 -7.07
C VAL A 505 -31.61 11.15 -7.19
N VAL A 506 -32.55 10.67 -8.01
CA VAL A 506 -32.73 9.23 -8.30
C VAL A 506 -31.45 8.64 -8.88
N PHE A 507 -30.82 9.33 -9.83
CA PHE A 507 -29.54 8.87 -10.40
C PHE A 507 -28.46 8.73 -9.32
N ILE A 508 -28.29 9.74 -8.46
CA ILE A 508 -27.30 9.69 -7.34
C ILE A 508 -27.63 8.53 -6.40
N PHE A 509 -28.91 8.34 -6.07
CA PHE A 509 -29.34 7.22 -5.22
C PHE A 509 -28.97 5.86 -5.83
N PHE A 510 -29.17 5.67 -7.14
CA PHE A 510 -28.75 4.45 -7.84
C PHE A 510 -27.25 4.25 -7.83
N ILE A 511 -26.46 5.32 -8.06
CA ILE A 511 -24.99 5.26 -7.96
C ILE A 511 -24.55 4.78 -6.58
N ILE A 512 -25.11 5.32 -5.51
CA ILE A 512 -24.81 4.93 -4.13
C ILE A 512 -25.25 3.49 -3.87
N LEU A 513 -26.49 3.14 -4.20
CA LEU A 513 -27.06 1.83 -3.96
C LEU A 513 -26.27 0.70 -4.62
N LEU A 514 -25.90 0.87 -5.90
CA LEU A 514 -25.16 -0.13 -6.66
C LEU A 514 -23.66 -0.17 -6.36
N SER A 515 -23.11 0.84 -5.67
CA SER A 515 -21.69 0.86 -5.29
C SER A 515 -21.38 0.06 -4.02
N ILE A 516 -22.34 -0.09 -3.11
CA ILE A 516 -22.11 -0.58 -1.75
C ILE A 516 -22.11 -2.13 -1.58
N PRO A 517 -22.83 -2.96 -2.37
CA PRO A 517 -23.11 -4.35 -1.99
C PRO A 517 -21.87 -5.20 -1.69
N VAL A 518 -20.80 -5.05 -2.47
CA VAL A 518 -19.55 -5.78 -2.25
C VAL A 518 -18.94 -5.42 -0.89
N ASN A 519 -18.87 -4.13 -0.58
CA ASN A 519 -18.24 -3.65 0.65
C ASN A 519 -19.06 -3.99 1.89
N VAL A 520 -20.40 -3.99 1.79
CA VAL A 520 -21.28 -4.45 2.89
C VAL A 520 -21.02 -5.93 3.19
N LYS A 521 -20.95 -6.79 2.15
CA LYS A 521 -20.62 -8.21 2.35
C LYS A 521 -19.23 -8.37 2.98
N ASN A 522 -18.26 -7.62 2.51
CA ASN A 522 -16.89 -7.67 3.04
C ASN A 522 -16.85 -7.22 4.50
N ILE A 523 -17.54 -6.13 4.86
CA ILE A 523 -17.64 -5.67 6.25
C ILE A 523 -18.25 -6.76 7.13
N ILE A 524 -19.38 -7.36 6.71
CA ILE A 524 -20.05 -8.44 7.46
C ILE A 524 -19.11 -9.63 7.64
N GLY A 525 -18.42 -10.06 6.56
CA GLY A 525 -17.46 -11.15 6.64
C GLY A 525 -16.25 -10.83 7.55
N LYS A 526 -15.84 -9.57 7.61
CA LYS A 526 -14.73 -9.08 8.43
C LYS A 526 -15.10 -8.91 9.92
N ILE A 527 -16.36 -8.92 10.27
CA ILE A 527 -16.81 -8.93 11.68
C ILE A 527 -16.48 -10.26 12.35
N ALA A 528 -16.44 -11.36 11.62
CA ALA A 528 -15.95 -12.63 12.14
C ALA A 528 -14.47 -12.51 12.59
N LEU A 529 -14.09 -13.22 13.65
CA LEU A 529 -12.71 -13.24 14.12
C LEU A 529 -11.80 -13.92 13.08
N PRO A 530 -10.57 -13.45 12.91
CA PRO A 530 -9.57 -14.14 12.13
C PRO A 530 -9.38 -15.57 12.63
N LYS A 531 -9.14 -16.52 11.72
CA LYS A 531 -8.90 -17.92 12.06
C LYS A 531 -7.44 -18.19 12.46
N GLU A 532 -6.54 -17.31 12.09
CA GLU A 532 -5.10 -17.44 12.33
C GLU A 532 -4.79 -17.01 13.77
N ILE A 533 -4.33 -17.95 14.60
CA ILE A 533 -4.11 -17.76 16.04
C ILE A 533 -2.71 -18.25 16.39
N VAL A 534 -1.97 -17.41 17.10
CA VAL A 534 -0.73 -17.79 17.81
C VAL A 534 -1.10 -18.13 19.26
N SER A 535 -0.75 -19.32 19.71
CA SER A 535 -1.12 -19.77 21.07
C SER A 535 -0.42 -18.97 22.16
N PHE A 536 -0.92 -19.06 23.39
CA PHE A 536 -0.32 -18.37 24.54
C PHE A 536 1.11 -18.83 24.79
N GLU A 537 1.34 -20.15 24.67
CA GLU A 537 2.62 -20.80 24.87
C GLU A 537 3.66 -20.31 23.84
N GLU A 538 3.27 -20.24 22.56
CA GLU A 538 4.13 -19.70 21.50
C GLU A 538 4.40 -18.20 21.72
N MET A 539 3.37 -17.43 22.07
CA MET A 539 3.54 -16.00 22.33
C MET A 539 4.49 -15.74 23.51
N THR A 540 4.41 -16.55 24.56
CA THR A 540 5.33 -16.48 25.70
C THR A 540 6.76 -16.84 25.30
N ALA A 541 6.94 -17.89 24.46
CA ALA A 541 8.24 -18.27 23.92
C ALA A 541 8.85 -17.17 23.04
N LEU A 542 8.05 -16.56 22.19
CA LEU A 542 8.50 -15.47 21.29
C LEU A 542 8.83 -14.18 22.07
N SER A 543 8.06 -13.87 23.12
CA SER A 543 8.39 -12.77 24.04
C SER A 543 9.71 -13.02 24.78
N ASN A 544 9.95 -14.25 25.20
CA ASN A 544 11.21 -14.64 25.85
C ASN A 544 12.41 -14.44 24.88
N LEU A 545 12.26 -14.84 23.61
CA LEU A 545 13.26 -14.58 22.58
C LEU A 545 13.50 -13.08 22.39
N LYS A 546 12.43 -12.29 22.27
CA LYS A 546 12.52 -10.82 22.10
C LYS A 546 13.30 -10.17 23.24
N GLU A 547 13.07 -10.59 24.49
CA GLU A 547 13.64 -9.95 25.68
C GLU A 547 15.05 -10.46 26.02
N LYS A 548 15.33 -11.75 25.80
CA LYS A 548 16.54 -12.42 26.30
C LYS A 548 17.55 -12.81 25.23
N SER A 549 17.30 -12.54 23.96
CA SER A 549 18.26 -12.79 22.89
C SER A 549 18.82 -11.49 22.32
N ASP A 550 20.00 -11.56 21.71
CA ASP A 550 20.60 -10.42 21.04
C ASP A 550 19.81 -10.08 19.76
N LYS A 551 19.80 -8.78 19.37
CA LYS A 551 19.15 -8.32 18.14
C LYS A 551 19.75 -8.96 16.88
N ASP A 552 21.03 -9.37 16.94
CA ASP A 552 21.74 -10.03 15.85
C ASP A 552 21.58 -11.56 15.83
N ASP A 553 20.90 -12.14 16.83
CA ASP A 553 20.65 -13.58 16.89
C ASP A 553 19.87 -14.08 15.66
N ILE A 554 20.31 -15.22 15.13
CA ILE A 554 19.65 -15.91 14.02
C ILE A 554 18.96 -17.17 14.56
N ILE A 555 17.66 -17.28 14.29
CA ILE A 555 16.84 -18.40 14.74
C ILE A 555 16.73 -19.43 13.63
N LEU A 556 16.99 -20.70 13.95
CA LEU A 556 16.67 -21.85 13.10
C LEU A 556 15.30 -22.39 13.46
N ILE A 557 14.50 -22.63 12.45
CA ILE A 557 13.22 -23.37 12.54
C ILE A 557 13.19 -24.45 11.44
N ASN A 558 12.30 -25.41 11.57
CA ASN A 558 11.92 -26.29 10.46
C ASN A 558 10.63 -25.74 9.82
N PRO A 559 10.67 -25.05 8.67
CA PRO A 559 9.48 -24.40 8.09
C PRO A 559 8.34 -25.38 7.75
N GLN A 560 8.65 -26.66 7.56
CA GLN A 560 7.67 -27.69 7.20
C GLN A 560 6.79 -28.14 8.38
N GLU A 561 7.16 -27.78 9.59
CA GLU A 561 6.40 -28.16 10.80
C GLU A 561 5.25 -27.20 11.12
N TYR A 562 5.10 -26.12 10.35
CA TYR A 562 4.12 -25.08 10.63
C TYR A 562 2.94 -25.14 9.65
N ASP A 563 1.73 -25.12 10.19
CA ASP A 563 0.49 -25.10 9.40
C ASP A 563 0.17 -23.71 8.83
N ILE A 564 0.78 -22.67 9.41
CA ILE A 564 0.70 -21.26 8.99
C ILE A 564 2.08 -20.75 8.61
N ASP A 565 2.17 -19.67 7.84
CA ASP A 565 3.46 -19.08 7.45
C ASP A 565 4.26 -18.69 8.70
N PRO A 566 5.44 -19.31 8.94
CA PRO A 566 6.22 -19.12 10.17
C PRO A 566 6.90 -17.73 10.26
N MET A 567 6.60 -16.82 9.36
CA MET A 567 7.09 -15.45 9.42
C MET A 567 6.69 -14.72 10.71
N TYR A 568 5.61 -15.17 11.38
CA TYR A 568 5.21 -14.63 12.69
C TYR A 568 6.28 -14.79 13.77
N ILE A 569 7.14 -15.81 13.66
CA ILE A 569 8.24 -16.02 14.61
C ILE A 569 9.21 -14.84 14.51
N SER A 570 9.60 -14.42 13.29
CA SER A 570 10.43 -13.22 13.10
C SER A 570 9.72 -11.95 13.57
N ALA A 571 8.44 -11.82 13.24
CA ALA A 571 7.65 -10.63 13.56
C ALA A 571 7.52 -10.38 15.07
N LEU A 572 7.24 -11.45 15.84
CA LEU A 572 6.94 -11.38 17.27
C LEU A 572 8.19 -11.49 18.15
N SER A 573 9.22 -12.22 17.70
CA SER A 573 10.53 -12.25 18.39
C SER A 573 11.42 -11.05 18.02
N GLU A 574 11.13 -10.34 16.94
CA GLU A 574 11.98 -9.29 16.36
C GLU A 574 13.41 -9.78 16.04
N ARG A 575 13.52 -11.03 15.62
CA ARG A 575 14.81 -11.68 15.28
C ARG A 575 14.77 -12.21 13.84
N ARG A 576 15.94 -12.29 13.24
CA ARG A 576 16.10 -12.90 11.92
C ARG A 576 15.93 -14.39 12.00
N ILE A 577 15.34 -14.97 10.98
CA ILE A 577 15.24 -16.42 10.85
C ILE A 577 16.14 -16.88 9.71
N PHE A 578 16.80 -18.04 9.90
CA PHE A 578 17.67 -18.63 8.87
C PHE A 578 16.90 -18.88 7.56
N LEU A 579 15.69 -19.48 7.66
CA LEU A 579 14.70 -19.58 6.61
C LEU A 579 13.31 -19.71 7.22
N ALA A 580 12.45 -18.70 7.06
CA ALA A 580 11.06 -18.74 7.51
C ALA A 580 10.12 -19.11 6.36
N SER A 581 9.96 -18.21 5.39
CA SER A 581 8.96 -18.31 4.32
C SER A 581 9.61 -18.43 2.95
N PRO A 582 9.66 -19.64 2.35
CA PRO A 582 10.10 -19.79 0.96
C PRO A 582 9.26 -19.01 -0.05
N GLY A 583 7.98 -18.71 0.28
CA GLY A 583 7.09 -17.89 -0.53
C GLY A 583 7.59 -16.45 -0.69
N TYR A 584 7.94 -15.79 0.41
CA TYR A 584 8.52 -14.44 0.38
C TYR A 584 9.91 -14.40 -0.23
N ALA A 585 10.74 -15.41 0.02
CA ALA A 585 12.04 -15.52 -0.63
C ALA A 585 11.89 -15.50 -2.15
N ARG A 586 10.98 -16.28 -2.71
CA ARG A 586 10.68 -16.28 -4.15
C ARG A 586 10.15 -14.94 -4.65
N GLN A 587 9.27 -14.26 -3.89
CA GLN A 587 8.75 -12.93 -4.27
C GLN A 587 9.85 -11.87 -4.36
N THR A 588 10.87 -11.96 -3.50
CA THR A 588 12.05 -11.08 -3.50
C THR A 588 13.19 -11.62 -4.38
N LEU A 589 12.95 -12.69 -5.13
CA LEU A 589 13.88 -13.32 -6.07
C LEU A 589 15.12 -13.91 -5.38
N VAL A 590 14.94 -14.41 -4.17
CA VAL A 590 15.95 -15.14 -3.41
C VAL A 590 15.75 -16.65 -3.59
N GLU A 591 16.79 -17.32 -4.07
CA GLU A 591 16.80 -18.78 -4.16
C GLU A 591 17.07 -19.40 -2.79
N VAL A 592 16.25 -20.37 -2.40
CA VAL A 592 16.30 -20.98 -1.07
C VAL A 592 16.27 -22.53 -1.10
N GLY A 593 16.34 -23.13 -2.27
CA GLY A 593 16.27 -24.59 -2.42
C GLY A 593 17.33 -25.33 -1.59
N SER A 594 18.60 -24.95 -1.77
CA SER A 594 19.73 -25.53 -1.02
C SER A 594 19.63 -25.29 0.50
N ARG A 595 19.08 -24.13 0.92
CA ARG A 595 18.84 -23.85 2.34
C ARG A 595 17.77 -24.76 2.92
N SER A 596 16.67 -24.96 2.19
CA SER A 596 15.60 -25.86 2.60
C SER A 596 16.09 -27.29 2.75
N GLU A 597 16.87 -27.76 1.79
CA GLU A 597 17.49 -29.10 1.85
C GLU A 597 18.45 -29.24 3.04
N SER A 598 19.30 -28.24 3.28
CA SER A 598 20.24 -28.23 4.40
C SER A 598 19.52 -28.25 5.76
N ILE A 599 18.40 -27.51 5.90
CA ILE A 599 17.58 -27.54 7.11
C ILE A 599 16.99 -28.94 7.34
N LEU A 600 16.40 -29.54 6.30
CA LEU A 600 15.82 -30.88 6.40
C LEU A 600 16.88 -31.93 6.76
N HIS A 601 18.03 -31.87 6.11
CA HIS A 601 19.14 -32.74 6.44
C HIS A 601 19.56 -32.59 7.91
N PHE A 602 19.75 -31.35 8.38
CA PHE A 602 20.13 -31.08 9.78
C PHE A 602 19.11 -31.64 10.78
N PHE A 603 17.82 -31.41 10.62
CA PHE A 603 16.80 -31.90 11.55
C PHE A 603 16.65 -33.43 11.50
N ASN A 604 16.96 -34.06 10.37
CA ASN A 604 16.91 -35.54 10.27
C ASN A 604 18.13 -36.20 10.88
N THR A 605 19.33 -35.65 10.71
CA THR A 605 20.58 -36.30 11.16
C THR A 605 21.04 -35.78 12.51
N VAL A 606 21.11 -34.46 12.72
CA VAL A 606 21.66 -33.77 13.91
C VAL A 606 23.00 -34.38 14.33
N GLU A 607 23.97 -34.47 13.40
CA GLU A 607 25.24 -35.14 13.62
C GLU A 607 26.30 -34.24 14.26
N SER A 608 26.28 -32.93 13.93
CA SER A 608 27.27 -31.98 14.45
C SER A 608 26.73 -30.56 14.55
N SER A 609 27.40 -29.70 15.30
CA SER A 609 27.11 -28.26 15.37
C SER A 609 27.66 -27.47 14.18
N ASP A 610 28.34 -28.08 13.23
CA ASP A 610 29.01 -27.40 12.12
C ASP A 610 28.04 -26.61 11.24
N PHE A 611 26.84 -27.19 11.00
CA PHE A 611 25.79 -26.48 10.27
C PHE A 611 25.36 -25.19 10.98
N LEU A 612 25.19 -25.24 12.30
CA LEU A 612 24.82 -24.08 13.11
C LEU A 612 25.91 -23.02 13.08
N ASN A 613 27.15 -23.44 13.31
CA ASN A 613 28.32 -22.56 13.39
C ASN A 613 28.61 -21.89 12.04
N LYS A 614 28.62 -22.67 10.95
CA LYS A 614 28.83 -22.17 9.58
C LYS A 614 27.82 -21.11 9.19
N ASN A 615 26.56 -21.26 9.60
CA ASN A 615 25.46 -20.36 9.27
C ASN A 615 25.19 -19.30 10.35
N LYS A 616 26.02 -19.21 11.40
CA LYS A 616 25.90 -18.29 12.53
C LYS A 616 24.55 -18.39 13.23
N ILE A 617 23.98 -19.60 13.32
CA ILE A 617 22.71 -19.86 13.97
C ILE A 617 22.94 -19.93 15.48
N THR A 618 22.37 -18.97 16.21
CA THR A 618 22.57 -18.82 17.65
C THR A 618 21.44 -19.47 18.46
N ARG A 619 20.26 -19.61 17.86
CA ARG A 619 19.07 -20.17 18.53
C ARG A 619 18.36 -21.18 17.64
N ILE A 620 17.73 -22.19 18.26
CA ILE A 620 16.81 -23.12 17.59
C ILE A 620 15.46 -22.99 18.28
N TYR A 621 14.40 -22.72 17.50
CA TYR A 621 13.02 -22.68 17.99
C TYR A 621 12.29 -23.93 17.46
N LEU A 622 11.88 -24.80 18.36
CA LEU A 622 11.32 -26.10 18.04
C LEU A 622 9.92 -26.27 18.65
N LEU A 623 8.94 -26.67 17.82
CA LEU A 623 7.62 -27.05 18.32
C LEU A 623 7.67 -28.42 18.95
N LYS A 624 6.95 -28.61 20.07
CA LYS A 624 6.80 -29.92 20.72
C LYS A 624 5.83 -30.80 19.92
N LYS A 625 6.36 -31.46 18.90
CA LYS A 625 5.71 -32.52 18.12
C LYS A 625 6.31 -33.86 18.45
N ASN A 626 5.86 -34.94 17.80
CA ASN A 626 6.17 -36.35 18.12
C ASN A 626 7.69 -36.71 18.25
N ASN A 627 8.56 -35.92 17.62
CA ASN A 627 10.01 -36.12 17.62
C ASN A 627 10.78 -35.21 18.59
N PHE A 628 10.10 -34.38 19.39
CA PHE A 628 10.73 -33.36 20.23
C PHE A 628 11.79 -33.91 21.19
N ASP A 629 11.46 -34.95 21.96
CA ASP A 629 12.38 -35.51 22.97
C ASP A 629 13.62 -36.17 22.33
N SER A 630 13.45 -36.77 21.15
CA SER A 630 14.56 -37.31 20.37
C SER A 630 15.49 -36.19 19.87
N LEU A 631 14.93 -35.11 19.32
CA LEU A 631 15.71 -33.95 18.86
C LEU A 631 16.37 -33.23 20.04
N LYS A 632 15.70 -33.09 21.18
CA LYS A 632 16.25 -32.49 22.39
C LYS A 632 17.54 -33.19 22.83
N LYS A 633 17.56 -34.50 22.92
CA LYS A 633 18.75 -35.29 23.26
C LYS A 633 19.89 -35.05 22.25
N LYS A 634 19.59 -35.12 20.95
CA LYS A 634 20.57 -34.87 19.90
C LYS A 634 21.14 -33.46 19.93
N PHE A 635 20.33 -32.46 20.24
CA PHE A 635 20.81 -31.09 20.40
C PHE A 635 21.73 -30.93 21.59
N GLU A 636 21.44 -31.55 22.72
CA GLU A 636 22.33 -31.57 23.88
C GLU A 636 23.70 -32.19 23.56
N GLU A 637 23.74 -33.25 22.74
CA GLU A 637 24.98 -33.92 22.28
C GLU A 637 25.85 -33.00 21.41
N ILE A 638 25.29 -32.05 20.67
CA ILE A 638 26.05 -31.12 19.81
C ILE A 638 26.36 -29.78 20.50
N ASN A 639 26.41 -29.73 21.83
CA ASN A 639 26.73 -28.57 22.65
C ASN A 639 25.70 -27.42 22.51
N THR A 640 24.42 -27.76 22.40
CA THR A 640 23.33 -26.79 22.57
C THR A 640 22.60 -27.08 23.89
N ASN A 641 22.13 -26.06 24.57
CA ASN A 641 21.36 -26.20 25.76
C ASN A 641 19.99 -25.55 25.67
N ILE A 642 19.00 -26.17 26.31
CA ILE A 642 17.66 -25.58 26.38
C ILE A 642 17.67 -24.39 27.34
N ILE A 643 17.18 -23.25 26.85
CA ILE A 643 17.12 -21.98 27.59
C ILE A 643 15.70 -21.59 27.97
N PHE A 644 14.72 -22.19 27.29
CA PHE A 644 13.30 -22.00 27.55
C PHE A 644 12.52 -23.24 27.11
N GLU A 645 11.56 -23.66 27.91
CA GLU A 645 10.68 -24.77 27.57
C GLU A 645 9.29 -24.55 28.20
N ASN A 646 8.23 -24.80 27.44
CA ASN A 646 6.85 -24.85 27.90
C ASN A 646 6.11 -26.02 27.21
N ASP A 647 4.79 -26.10 27.33
CA ASP A 647 4.01 -27.23 26.81
C ASP A 647 4.03 -27.36 25.28
N LYS A 648 4.35 -26.28 24.51
CA LYS A 648 4.33 -26.30 23.04
C LYS A 648 5.68 -26.05 22.38
N VAL A 649 6.63 -25.44 23.08
CA VAL A 649 7.85 -24.89 22.45
C VAL A 649 9.07 -25.19 23.32
N GLY A 650 10.17 -25.59 22.69
CA GLY A 650 11.53 -25.58 23.24
C GLY A 650 12.42 -24.60 22.49
N ILE A 651 13.21 -23.81 23.22
CA ILE A 651 14.22 -22.92 22.64
C ILE A 651 15.59 -23.34 23.12
N PHE A 652 16.49 -23.62 22.17
CA PHE A 652 17.85 -24.03 22.44
C PHE A 652 18.83 -22.93 22.06
N LYS A 653 19.90 -22.79 22.84
CA LYS A 653 21.03 -21.90 22.54
C LYS A 653 22.21 -22.73 22.03
N ASN A 654 22.82 -22.29 20.94
CA ASN A 654 24.09 -22.79 20.48
C ASN A 654 25.21 -22.17 21.32
N ASN A 655 25.96 -23.00 22.08
CA ASN A 655 27.02 -22.54 22.97
C ASN A 655 28.37 -22.39 22.28
N ASN A 656 28.46 -22.72 20.99
CA ASN A 656 29.70 -22.64 20.22
C ASN A 656 29.89 -21.25 19.56
N ILE A 657 28.90 -20.35 19.67
CA ILE A 657 28.91 -18.99 19.10
C ILE A 657 28.63 -17.98 20.20
#